data_95d6e0df906b46b4184ef1e1b35d4afb
#
_entry.id   95d6e0df906b46b4184ef1e1b35d4afb
#
_cell.length_a   1.000
_cell.length_b   1.000
_cell.length_c   1.000
_cell.angle_alpha   90.00
_cell.angle_beta   90.00
_cell.angle_gamma   90.00
#
_symmetry.space_group_name_H-M   'P 1'
#
loop_
_entity.id
_entity.type
_entity.pdbx_description
1 polymer ?
#
loop_
_entity_poly.entity_id
_entity_poly.type
_entity_poly.pdbx_seq_one_letter_code
_entity_poly.pdbx_strand_id
1 'polypeptide(L)'
;MGGVWRRFSRILACAVVLAAAASLFQAVSPPQAAAVQSDLSFISSSTWTADPVAARVHVLADVTVTSHTVDTATRQYFYGSVQMTLPASSTAFVARTASGGRLGLTVQSVTSAGAIIAVNFGRRLYASQSTSFSLYFDLIDNGGSTDRDLRIGNNLMSFPVSAFGSPGTPGSSVSVIFPAGFTVQEEFGGLTRSLFGSGEVVFSSGALDDSTELSAWFTAIQPVPASDFRVRSVAIGPLRVNLKYWVDDPGWADQVERVMQAGYPLLSQMIGLGNPIVTTFTVEEASAQESVGFSGSYDEASGGIQVSYFADPFVILHELAHMWFNSALLGERWMQEGFASYYAEQVVYALGYTDHAPVLTDRLLASAIPLNDWLLAGQPSSATDGYLYGATLEVAREIAAFAGQDGLRKVWLAARAGQAAYQPVHGSPNEILAAPATDWGRLLDLLEQTTGRSYAAIWRQWVIDPSQDSLLQQRATALTAYAAAERAAGSWNLPPEIRRSLDGWQFDQALSFMSQARGILTQRDQIANEAVKELTTPPPTLQTAFEATGITAASREAAQELEVLNELSAADRARTNSGGAARDLGLLGADPQAELTAARRAFASGDLSGAAQLAVSARNAWESANSAGQIRIVGSLSLLVGGLLLLGLYIWMRGGRLRVAATAATAGTAGGHASGVAAGPTVGEGAASEAAASAVGPASDVVELSATETAGDGVALADAGRDASEDGSDESAYALLQRGQALLRDHHNAQAAVVLERAARLEQSKGSILEALGRAYFNSGQHERAAETFEALLEIDPSAHYGHFALGLSFARLGRPQEARTHLRLAVALDPASETYRRALDRMETAVS
;
A
#
# COMPACT_ATOMS: atom_id res chain seq x y z
N MET A 1 -13.72 14.67 1.80
CA MET A 1 -13.26 15.94 1.20
C MET A 1 -14.04 16.36 -0.03
N GLY A 2 -14.46 15.46 -0.93
CA GLY A 2 -15.28 15.85 -2.09
C GLY A 2 -16.53 16.66 -1.74
N GLY A 3 -17.24 16.35 -0.65
CA GLY A 3 -18.46 17.07 -0.26
C GLY A 3 -18.21 18.42 0.43
N VAL A 4 -17.18 18.51 1.24
CA VAL A 4 -16.77 19.80 1.86
C VAL A 4 -16.19 20.71 0.80
N TRP A 5 -15.40 20.19 -0.13
CA TRP A 5 -14.84 20.92 -1.28
C TRP A 5 -15.92 21.39 -2.27
N ARG A 6 -16.96 20.62 -2.50
CA ARG A 6 -18.10 21.08 -3.32
C ARG A 6 -18.95 22.12 -2.64
N ARG A 7 -18.99 22.09 -1.31
CA ARG A 7 -19.59 23.17 -0.56
C ARG A 7 -18.68 24.39 -0.56
N PHE A 8 -17.36 24.18 -0.46
CA PHE A 8 -16.38 25.24 -0.70
C PHE A 8 -16.48 25.80 -2.14
N SER A 9 -16.59 24.95 -3.15
CA SER A 9 -16.77 25.44 -4.53
C SER A 9 -18.17 26.01 -4.80
N ARG A 10 -19.22 25.54 -4.11
CA ARG A 10 -20.56 26.14 -4.17
C ARG A 10 -20.62 27.45 -3.38
N ILE A 11 -19.96 27.55 -2.24
CA ILE A 11 -19.85 28.79 -1.44
C ILE A 11 -18.85 29.75 -2.10
N LEU A 12 -17.75 29.25 -2.66
CA LEU A 12 -16.85 30.03 -3.49
C LEU A 12 -17.50 30.36 -4.85
N ALA A 13 -18.37 29.49 -5.40
CA ALA A 13 -19.21 29.81 -6.56
C ALA A 13 -20.30 30.84 -6.20
N CYS A 14 -20.86 30.85 -4.98
CA CYS A 14 -21.70 31.96 -4.51
C CYS A 14 -20.88 33.24 -4.36
N ALA A 15 -19.67 33.18 -3.82
CA ALA A 15 -18.76 34.34 -3.76
C ALA A 15 -18.20 34.70 -5.14
N VAL A 16 -17.92 33.76 -6.02
CA VAL A 16 -17.43 33.95 -7.40
C VAL A 16 -18.59 34.29 -8.34
N VAL A 17 -19.81 33.83 -8.13
CA VAL A 17 -20.99 34.29 -8.89
C VAL A 17 -21.44 35.66 -8.44
N LEU A 18 -21.27 36.05 -7.17
CA LEU A 18 -21.38 37.45 -6.74
C LEU A 18 -20.27 38.31 -7.37
N ALA A 19 -19.05 37.80 -7.50
CA ALA A 19 -17.95 38.43 -8.23
C ALA A 19 -18.13 38.33 -9.78
N ALA A 20 -18.71 37.25 -10.32
CA ALA A 20 -18.95 37.05 -11.74
C ALA A 20 -20.23 37.77 -12.24
N ALA A 21 -21.23 37.98 -11.41
CA ALA A 21 -22.33 38.91 -11.71
C ALA A 21 -21.83 40.38 -11.76
N ALA A 22 -20.77 40.69 -10.98
CA ALA A 22 -20.02 41.94 -11.13
C ALA A 22 -19.05 41.94 -12.33
N SER A 23 -18.57 40.78 -12.81
CA SER A 23 -17.59 40.69 -13.91
C SER A 23 -18.19 40.40 -15.28
N LEU A 24 -19.46 40.04 -15.42
CA LEU A 24 -20.15 39.98 -16.72
C LEU A 24 -20.46 41.39 -17.30
N PHE A 25 -20.19 42.45 -16.51
CA PHE A 25 -20.17 43.85 -17.02
C PHE A 25 -18.76 44.37 -17.32
N GLN A 26 -17.69 43.57 -17.21
CA GLN A 26 -16.31 43.99 -17.44
C GLN A 26 -15.60 43.24 -18.60
N ALA A 27 -16.27 43.09 -19.72
CA ALA A 27 -15.58 42.68 -20.94
C ALA A 27 -15.45 43.87 -21.92
N VAL A 28 -14.82 44.95 -21.49
CA VAL A 28 -14.05 45.90 -22.35
C VAL A 28 -13.12 46.71 -21.45
N SER A 29 -11.84 46.45 -21.45
CA SER A 29 -10.78 47.24 -20.80
C SER A 29 -10.52 48.55 -21.56
N PRO A 30 -10.06 49.58 -20.98
CA PRO A 30 -8.84 49.87 -20.23
C PRO A 30 -8.99 50.93 -19.09
N PRO A 31 -7.99 51.65 -18.59
CA PRO A 31 -7.08 51.38 -17.48
C PRO A 31 -7.59 51.91 -16.15
N GLN A 32 -7.07 51.39 -15.06
CA GLN A 32 -7.27 51.80 -13.65
C GLN A 32 -8.37 52.85 -13.40
N ALA A 33 -9.62 52.38 -13.25
CA ALA A 33 -10.69 53.19 -12.70
C ALA A 33 -10.87 52.79 -11.24
N ALA A 34 -10.89 53.80 -10.38
CA ALA A 34 -11.35 53.71 -9.02
C ALA A 34 -12.61 52.80 -8.95
N ALA A 35 -12.75 52.02 -7.87
CA ALA A 35 -13.92 51.17 -7.63
C ALA A 35 -15.18 51.92 -8.01
N VAL A 36 -15.92 51.46 -9.03
CA VAL A 36 -17.22 52.03 -9.36
C VAL A 36 -18.13 51.66 -8.19
N GLN A 37 -18.31 52.60 -7.28
CA GLN A 37 -19.34 52.53 -6.25
C GLN A 37 -20.65 52.31 -6.99
N SER A 38 -21.35 51.21 -6.74
CA SER A 38 -22.66 50.97 -7.34
C SER A 38 -23.59 52.10 -6.93
N ASP A 39 -24.42 52.61 -7.86
CA ASP A 39 -25.34 53.72 -7.59
C ASP A 39 -26.34 53.45 -6.46
N LEU A 40 -26.40 52.20 -6.02
CA LEU A 40 -27.19 51.74 -4.88
C LEU A 40 -26.36 50.77 -4.02
N SER A 41 -26.17 51.08 -2.77
CA SER A 41 -25.54 50.13 -1.79
C SER A 41 -26.49 49.81 -0.69
N PHE A 42 -26.26 48.68 -0.02
CA PHE A 42 -26.94 48.30 1.20
C PHE A 42 -26.00 47.59 2.18
N ILE A 43 -26.31 47.74 3.45
CA ILE A 43 -25.72 46.99 4.59
C ILE A 43 -26.83 46.31 5.35
N SER A 44 -26.49 45.21 6.07
CA SER A 44 -27.44 44.51 6.91
C SER A 44 -26.85 44.12 8.27
N SER A 45 -27.66 44.07 9.29
CA SER A 45 -27.42 43.34 10.53
C SER A 45 -28.32 42.13 10.54
N SER A 46 -27.73 40.92 10.38
CA SER A 46 -28.52 39.69 10.31
C SER A 46 -28.38 38.84 11.58
N THR A 47 -29.52 38.30 12.03
CA THR A 47 -29.59 37.34 13.14
C THR A 47 -30.14 36.02 12.61
N TRP A 48 -29.39 34.95 12.79
CA TRP A 48 -29.70 33.59 12.42
C TRP A 48 -30.00 32.78 13.67
N THR A 49 -31.23 32.33 13.82
CA THR A 49 -31.66 31.59 15.01
C THR A 49 -31.99 30.16 14.59
N ALA A 50 -31.23 29.22 15.08
CA ALA A 50 -31.47 27.79 14.81
C ALA A 50 -32.64 27.26 15.65
N ASP A 51 -33.65 26.69 15.00
CA ASP A 51 -34.80 26.03 15.61
C ASP A 51 -34.84 24.54 15.17
N PRO A 52 -34.23 23.68 15.99
CA PRO A 52 -34.15 22.24 15.64
C PRO A 52 -35.54 21.56 15.70
N VAL A 53 -36.46 22.06 16.54
CA VAL A 53 -37.80 21.49 16.69
C VAL A 53 -38.66 21.75 15.44
N ALA A 54 -38.49 22.94 14.85
CA ALA A 54 -39.20 23.33 13.63
C ALA A 54 -38.42 22.94 12.35
N ALA A 55 -37.25 22.27 12.47
CA ALA A 55 -36.34 21.88 11.37
C ALA A 55 -35.98 23.05 10.46
N ARG A 56 -35.62 24.21 11.04
CA ARG A 56 -35.32 25.44 10.29
C ARG A 56 -34.34 26.36 11.01
N VAL A 57 -33.76 27.27 10.26
CA VAL A 57 -33.08 28.47 10.78
C VAL A 57 -33.91 29.68 10.41
N HIS A 58 -34.34 30.43 11.40
CA HIS A 58 -34.99 31.72 11.20
C HIS A 58 -33.94 32.81 10.97
N VAL A 59 -34.11 33.60 9.92
CA VAL A 59 -33.20 34.71 9.62
C VAL A 59 -33.98 36.03 9.62
N LEU A 60 -33.50 36.96 10.45
CA LEU A 60 -33.91 38.34 10.46
C LEU A 60 -32.74 39.20 9.98
N ALA A 61 -32.90 39.97 8.91
CA ALA A 61 -31.91 40.92 8.41
C ALA A 61 -32.50 42.33 8.44
N ASP A 62 -31.95 43.20 9.27
CA ASP A 62 -32.27 44.64 9.27
C ASP A 62 -31.38 45.32 8.19
N VAL A 63 -31.99 45.73 7.11
CA VAL A 63 -31.33 46.20 5.90
C VAL A 63 -31.46 47.71 5.77
N THR A 64 -30.36 48.41 5.53
CA THR A 64 -30.34 49.83 5.21
C THR A 64 -29.75 50.01 3.79
N VAL A 65 -30.55 50.58 2.90
CA VAL A 65 -30.22 50.83 1.49
C VAL A 65 -29.99 52.34 1.30
N THR A 66 -28.88 52.66 0.62
CA THR A 66 -28.50 54.07 0.32
C THR A 66 -28.30 54.25 -1.17
N SER A 67 -28.92 55.30 -1.71
CA SER A 67 -28.73 55.70 -3.12
C SER A 67 -27.56 56.68 -3.24
N HIS A 68 -26.61 56.33 -4.11
CA HIS A 68 -25.44 57.19 -4.48
C HIS A 68 -25.59 57.78 -5.87
N THR A 69 -26.79 57.70 -6.47
CA THR A 69 -27.01 58.27 -7.82
C THR A 69 -26.70 59.76 -7.84
N VAL A 70 -26.26 60.25 -9.00
CA VAL A 70 -26.04 61.67 -9.22
C VAL A 70 -27.04 62.13 -10.26
N ASP A 71 -27.88 63.08 -9.84
CA ASP A 71 -28.81 63.73 -10.79
C ASP A 71 -28.07 64.56 -11.82
N THR A 72 -28.57 64.60 -13.05
CA THR A 72 -28.06 65.53 -14.09
C THR A 72 -28.89 66.78 -14.17
N ALA A 73 -28.41 67.76 -14.85
CA ALA A 73 -29.16 69.04 -15.06
C ALA A 73 -30.56 68.86 -15.70
N THR A 74 -30.81 67.67 -16.32
CA THR A 74 -32.07 67.40 -17.06
C THR A 74 -32.78 66.15 -16.65
N ARG A 75 -32.20 65.35 -15.74
CA ARG A 75 -32.77 64.05 -15.29
C ARG A 75 -32.56 63.87 -13.80
N GLN A 76 -33.59 63.44 -13.13
CA GLN A 76 -33.56 62.96 -11.72
C GLN A 76 -33.73 61.46 -11.69
N TYR A 77 -32.84 60.77 -10.97
CA TYR A 77 -32.84 59.29 -10.84
C TYR A 77 -33.39 58.87 -9.51
N PHE A 78 -34.02 57.71 -9.46
CA PHE A 78 -34.53 57.10 -8.22
C PHE A 78 -34.52 55.59 -8.36
N TYR A 79 -34.42 54.94 -7.23
CA TYR A 79 -34.65 53.49 -7.05
C TYR A 79 -36.00 53.24 -6.42
N GLY A 80 -36.71 52.21 -6.84
CA GLY A 80 -37.97 51.72 -6.22
C GLY A 80 -37.81 50.44 -5.44
N SER A 81 -36.71 49.71 -5.66
CA SER A 81 -36.44 48.42 -5.07
C SER A 81 -34.96 48.16 -4.95
N VAL A 82 -34.60 47.16 -4.11
CA VAL A 82 -33.26 46.57 -4.04
C VAL A 82 -33.35 45.09 -4.35
N GLN A 83 -32.34 44.53 -5.04
CA GLN A 83 -32.15 43.09 -5.26
C GLN A 83 -31.19 42.56 -4.21
N MET A 84 -31.49 41.39 -3.68
CA MET A 84 -30.66 40.69 -2.71
C MET A 84 -30.54 39.22 -3.13
N THR A 85 -29.36 38.64 -2.97
CA THR A 85 -29.12 37.20 -3.13
C THR A 85 -29.06 36.57 -1.75
N LEU A 86 -29.86 35.53 -1.56
CA LEU A 86 -30.00 34.78 -0.29
C LEU A 86 -29.61 33.33 -0.53
N PRO A 87 -29.33 32.51 0.51
CA PRO A 87 -29.07 31.08 0.35
C PRO A 87 -30.16 30.36 -0.46
N ALA A 88 -29.78 29.31 -1.19
CA ALA A 88 -30.70 28.58 -2.10
C ALA A 88 -31.91 27.96 -1.38
N SER A 89 -31.72 27.50 -0.15
CA SER A 89 -32.73 26.91 0.75
C SER A 89 -33.69 27.93 1.41
N SER A 90 -33.55 29.24 1.10
CA SER A 90 -34.37 30.31 1.67
C SER A 90 -35.81 30.25 1.20
N THR A 91 -36.75 30.40 2.16
CA THR A 91 -38.19 30.36 1.92
C THR A 91 -38.91 31.35 2.84
N ALA A 92 -40.24 31.46 2.76
CA ALA A 92 -41.09 32.23 3.66
C ALA A 92 -40.74 33.73 3.74
N PHE A 93 -40.36 34.34 2.63
CA PHE A 93 -39.88 35.73 2.58
C PHE A 93 -40.94 36.76 3.01
N VAL A 94 -40.61 37.62 3.95
CA VAL A 94 -41.46 38.74 4.38
C VAL A 94 -40.57 39.97 4.60
N ALA A 95 -40.83 41.06 3.89
CA ALA A 95 -40.17 42.33 4.13
C ALA A 95 -41.16 43.31 4.83
N ARG A 96 -40.68 44.05 5.88
CA ARG A 96 -41.46 45.02 6.63
C ARG A 96 -40.72 46.33 6.83
N THR A 97 -41.45 47.43 6.82
CA THR A 97 -40.90 48.74 7.24
C THR A 97 -40.61 48.76 8.75
N ALA A 98 -39.81 49.70 9.24
CA ALA A 98 -39.59 49.90 10.67
C ALA A 98 -40.90 50.14 11.50
N SER A 99 -41.97 50.65 10.85
CA SER A 99 -43.29 50.75 11.45
C SER A 99 -44.14 49.49 11.37
N GLY A 100 -43.61 48.39 10.85
CA GLY A 100 -44.29 47.08 10.76
C GLY A 100 -45.11 46.87 9.45
N GLY A 101 -45.27 47.90 8.60
CA GLY A 101 -45.98 47.79 7.32
C GLY A 101 -45.29 46.78 6.39
N ARG A 102 -46.07 45.93 5.69
CA ARG A 102 -45.52 44.93 4.73
C ARG A 102 -45.11 45.63 3.46
N LEU A 103 -43.90 45.29 2.98
CA LEU A 103 -43.35 45.73 1.67
C LEU A 103 -43.63 44.67 0.60
N GLY A 104 -43.74 45.14 -0.63
CA GLY A 104 -43.80 44.25 -1.79
C GLY A 104 -42.49 43.52 -1.98
N LEU A 105 -42.55 42.21 -2.16
CA LEU A 105 -41.37 41.33 -2.38
C LEU A 105 -41.68 40.42 -3.57
N THR A 106 -40.74 40.26 -4.45
CA THR A 106 -40.81 39.36 -5.62
C THR A 106 -39.60 38.44 -5.62
N VAL A 107 -39.81 37.14 -5.68
CA VAL A 107 -38.75 36.14 -5.96
C VAL A 107 -38.53 36.13 -7.47
N GLN A 108 -37.34 36.47 -7.92
CA GLN A 108 -36.98 36.56 -9.32
C GLN A 108 -36.46 35.23 -9.89
N SER A 109 -35.62 34.57 -9.13
CA SER A 109 -35.09 33.24 -9.47
C SER A 109 -34.67 32.51 -8.24
N VAL A 110 -34.73 31.17 -8.31
CA VAL A 110 -34.15 30.26 -7.32
C VAL A 110 -33.29 29.25 -8.12
N THR A 111 -32.02 29.20 -7.81
CA THR A 111 -31.04 28.27 -8.41
C THR A 111 -30.26 27.60 -7.29
N SER A 112 -29.43 26.61 -7.63
CA SER A 112 -28.49 25.99 -6.67
C SER A 112 -27.46 27.02 -6.12
N ALA A 113 -27.26 28.14 -6.79
CA ALA A 113 -26.37 29.21 -6.36
C ALA A 113 -27.02 30.21 -5.37
N GLY A 114 -28.35 30.26 -5.30
CA GLY A 114 -29.08 31.15 -4.41
C GLY A 114 -30.47 31.55 -4.90
N ALA A 115 -31.21 32.20 -4.01
CA ALA A 115 -32.51 32.84 -4.28
C ALA A 115 -32.28 34.33 -4.48
N ILE A 116 -32.67 34.87 -5.66
CA ILE A 116 -32.63 36.31 -5.95
C ILE A 116 -34.02 36.87 -5.67
N ILE A 117 -34.11 37.83 -4.74
CA ILE A 117 -35.33 38.53 -4.38
C ILE A 117 -35.22 40.03 -4.71
N ALA A 118 -36.34 40.67 -4.99
CA ALA A 118 -36.45 42.11 -5.11
C ALA A 118 -37.40 42.61 -4.02
N VAL A 119 -36.95 43.55 -3.18
CA VAL A 119 -37.78 44.22 -2.17
C VAL A 119 -38.13 45.62 -2.66
N ASN A 120 -39.42 45.89 -2.82
CA ASN A 120 -39.96 47.17 -3.24
C ASN A 120 -40.15 48.10 -2.02
N PHE A 121 -39.53 49.29 -2.05
CA PHE A 121 -39.58 50.25 -0.93
C PHE A 121 -40.96 50.87 -0.69
N GLY A 122 -41.89 50.75 -1.64
CA GLY A 122 -43.18 51.45 -1.60
C GLY A 122 -43.04 52.97 -1.77
N ARG A 123 -41.82 53.47 -2.06
CA ARG A 123 -41.51 54.88 -2.29
C ARG A 123 -40.33 55.00 -3.26
N ARG A 124 -40.10 56.18 -3.76
CA ARG A 124 -38.90 56.49 -4.58
C ARG A 124 -37.74 56.90 -3.66
N LEU A 125 -36.58 56.32 -3.88
CA LEU A 125 -35.32 56.62 -3.19
C LEU A 125 -34.44 57.44 -4.12
N TYR A 126 -34.32 58.72 -3.83
CA TYR A 126 -33.51 59.65 -4.66
C TYR A 126 -32.06 59.71 -4.16
N ALA A 127 -31.25 60.46 -4.86
CA ALA A 127 -29.83 60.74 -4.59
C ALA A 127 -29.60 61.07 -3.09
N SER A 128 -28.59 60.44 -2.50
CA SER A 128 -28.18 60.60 -1.08
C SER A 128 -29.26 60.26 -0.05
N GLN A 129 -30.35 59.62 -0.42
CA GLN A 129 -31.37 59.15 0.48
C GLN A 129 -31.14 57.71 0.91
N SER A 130 -31.52 57.37 2.13
CA SER A 130 -31.51 55.99 2.67
C SER A 130 -32.90 55.56 3.04
N THR A 131 -33.12 54.26 3.05
CA THR A 131 -34.33 53.59 3.58
C THR A 131 -33.94 52.29 4.26
N SER A 132 -34.67 51.99 5.34
CA SER A 132 -34.43 50.73 6.10
C SER A 132 -35.68 49.88 6.14
N PHE A 133 -35.48 48.57 6.16
CA PHE A 133 -36.54 47.58 6.32
C PHE A 133 -35.97 46.33 7.00
N SER A 134 -36.84 45.53 7.60
CA SER A 134 -36.49 44.18 8.10
C SER A 134 -36.96 43.13 7.11
N LEU A 135 -36.06 42.22 6.75
CA LEU A 135 -36.31 41.05 5.90
C LEU A 135 -36.29 39.82 6.79
N TYR A 136 -37.37 39.05 6.74
CA TYR A 136 -37.50 37.76 7.41
C TYR A 136 -37.55 36.66 6.35
N PHE A 137 -36.86 35.56 6.64
CA PHE A 137 -36.95 34.31 5.82
C PHE A 137 -36.49 33.14 6.67
N ASP A 138 -36.83 31.93 6.23
CA ASP A 138 -36.43 30.67 6.84
C ASP A 138 -35.53 29.86 5.88
N LEU A 139 -34.54 29.20 6.44
CA LEU A 139 -33.88 28.08 5.82
C LEU A 139 -34.52 26.81 6.34
N ILE A 140 -35.11 25.98 5.49
CA ILE A 140 -35.86 24.79 5.88
C ILE A 140 -35.09 23.55 5.49
N ASP A 141 -34.90 22.65 6.46
CA ASP A 141 -34.43 21.30 6.19
C ASP A 141 -35.61 20.41 5.80
N ASN A 142 -35.70 20.04 4.52
CA ASN A 142 -36.75 19.17 4.00
C ASN A 142 -36.47 17.67 4.24
N GLY A 143 -35.33 17.31 4.82
CA GLY A 143 -34.92 15.93 5.04
C GLY A 143 -34.67 15.14 3.74
N GLY A 144 -34.11 13.95 3.88
CA GLY A 144 -34.18 12.86 2.91
C GLY A 144 -33.52 13.01 1.53
N SER A 145 -32.92 14.15 1.20
CA SER A 145 -32.22 14.37 -0.07
C SER A 145 -30.70 14.39 0.10
N THR A 146 -29.95 13.78 -0.82
CA THR A 146 -28.50 13.85 -0.83
C THR A 146 -27.96 15.21 -1.27
N ASP A 147 -28.75 16.01 -1.98
CA ASP A 147 -28.40 17.38 -2.35
C ASP A 147 -28.74 18.42 -1.27
N ARG A 148 -28.77 18.00 -0.01
CA ARG A 148 -29.06 18.87 1.14
C ARG A 148 -27.88 19.79 1.40
N ASP A 149 -28.14 21.12 1.37
CA ASP A 149 -27.17 22.13 1.79
C ASP A 149 -27.12 22.35 3.29
N LEU A 150 -28.13 21.87 4.04
CA LEU A 150 -28.24 22.04 5.47
C LEU A 150 -28.93 20.83 6.12
N ARG A 151 -28.62 20.63 7.40
CA ARG A 151 -29.22 19.63 8.29
C ARG A 151 -29.68 20.38 9.55
N ILE A 152 -30.95 20.33 9.88
CA ILE A 152 -31.50 20.95 11.09
C ILE A 152 -32.39 19.92 11.79
N GLY A 153 -31.83 19.26 12.78
CA GLY A 153 -32.51 18.25 13.58
C GLY A 153 -32.30 18.44 15.05
N ASN A 154 -33.02 17.66 15.86
CA ASN A 154 -33.00 17.80 17.32
C ASN A 154 -31.62 17.52 17.94
N ASN A 155 -30.78 16.72 17.25
CA ASN A 155 -29.50 16.27 17.78
C ASN A 155 -28.31 16.70 16.95
N LEU A 156 -28.55 17.03 15.67
CA LEU A 156 -27.53 17.47 14.73
C LEU A 156 -28.08 18.65 13.92
N MET A 157 -27.34 19.75 13.93
CA MET A 157 -27.54 20.87 13.03
C MET A 157 -26.24 21.15 12.26
N SER A 158 -26.36 21.39 10.97
CA SER A 158 -25.23 21.79 10.12
C SER A 158 -25.75 22.68 9.00
N PHE A 159 -25.27 23.94 8.91
CA PHE A 159 -25.76 24.90 7.93
C PHE A 159 -24.75 25.99 7.62
N PRO A 160 -24.80 26.56 6.39
CA PRO A 160 -24.01 27.70 6.00
C PRO A 160 -24.60 29.02 6.52
N VAL A 161 -23.73 29.98 6.77
CA VAL A 161 -24.08 31.35 7.15
C VAL A 161 -23.30 32.33 6.30
N SER A 162 -23.97 33.41 5.84
CA SER A 162 -23.35 34.49 5.07
C SER A 162 -23.86 35.84 5.51
N ALA A 163 -23.08 36.88 5.29
CA ALA A 163 -23.53 38.25 5.48
C ALA A 163 -24.19 38.76 4.19
N PHE A 164 -25.09 39.70 4.36
CA PHE A 164 -25.79 40.39 3.26
C PHE A 164 -25.35 41.84 3.18
N GLY A 165 -24.89 42.29 2.06
CA GLY A 165 -24.44 43.67 1.83
C GLY A 165 -23.92 43.84 0.43
N SER A 166 -23.74 45.09 0.03
CA SER A 166 -23.09 45.42 -1.24
C SER A 166 -21.58 45.25 -1.11
N PRO A 167 -20.89 44.70 -2.16
CA PRO A 167 -19.44 44.56 -2.15
C PRO A 167 -18.71 45.86 -1.80
N GLY A 168 -17.67 45.76 -0.94
CA GLY A 168 -16.87 46.91 -0.54
C GLY A 168 -17.61 47.97 0.31
N THR A 169 -18.79 47.62 0.86
CA THR A 169 -19.57 48.54 1.72
C THR A 169 -19.46 48.08 3.17
N PRO A 170 -18.73 48.82 4.05
CA PRO A 170 -18.53 48.45 5.40
C PRO A 170 -19.82 48.65 6.27
N GLY A 171 -19.94 47.84 7.35
CA GLY A 171 -20.98 48.02 8.35
C GLY A 171 -21.99 46.88 8.46
N SER A 172 -21.97 45.87 7.57
CA SER A 172 -22.79 44.67 7.74
C SER A 172 -22.30 43.82 8.89
N SER A 173 -23.19 43.06 9.55
CA SER A 173 -22.89 42.21 10.69
C SER A 173 -23.77 40.95 10.71
N VAL A 174 -23.27 39.91 11.34
CA VAL A 174 -23.96 38.61 11.49
C VAL A 174 -23.90 38.16 12.93
N SER A 175 -25.01 37.62 13.42
CA SER A 175 -25.09 36.89 14.67
C SER A 175 -25.80 35.55 14.45
N VAL A 176 -25.25 34.48 15.00
CA VAL A 176 -25.81 33.11 14.88
C VAL A 176 -26.09 32.60 16.26
N ILE A 177 -27.33 32.20 16.51
CA ILE A 177 -27.82 31.77 17.84
C ILE A 177 -28.21 30.30 17.80
N PHE A 178 -27.57 29.52 18.66
CA PHE A 178 -27.89 28.12 18.87
C PHE A 178 -28.58 27.93 20.22
N PRO A 179 -29.58 27.04 20.31
CA PRO A 179 -30.25 26.74 21.55
C PRO A 179 -29.31 26.08 22.57
N ALA A 180 -29.70 26.16 23.86
CA ALA A 180 -28.94 25.52 24.93
C ALA A 180 -28.84 24.00 24.75
N GLY A 181 -27.72 23.40 25.18
CA GLY A 181 -27.50 21.96 25.17
C GLY A 181 -26.69 21.46 23.99
N PHE A 182 -26.46 22.29 22.98
CA PHE A 182 -25.62 21.92 21.81
C PHE A 182 -24.13 22.25 22.02
N THR A 183 -23.27 21.34 21.64
CA THR A 183 -21.86 21.64 21.41
C THR A 183 -21.74 22.14 19.97
N VAL A 184 -21.33 23.40 19.81
CA VAL A 184 -21.27 24.08 18.52
C VAL A 184 -19.84 24.27 18.12
N GLN A 185 -19.50 23.82 16.91
CA GLN A 185 -18.24 24.05 16.23
C GLN A 185 -18.48 24.95 15.00
N GLU A 186 -17.67 25.99 14.86
CA GLU A 186 -17.53 26.73 13.62
C GLU A 186 -16.48 26.03 12.77
N GLU A 187 -16.89 25.45 11.64
CA GLU A 187 -15.98 24.73 10.75
C GLU A 187 -15.04 25.71 10.02
N PHE A 188 -15.58 26.87 9.69
CA PHE A 188 -14.85 28.04 9.17
C PHE A 188 -15.72 29.29 9.26
N GLY A 189 -15.10 30.49 9.26
CA GLY A 189 -15.78 31.77 9.24
C GLY A 189 -15.13 32.84 10.09
N GLY A 190 -14.57 32.49 11.23
CA GLY A 190 -13.85 33.41 12.12
C GLY A 190 -14.74 34.31 12.97
N LEU A 191 -15.95 33.83 13.32
CA LEU A 191 -16.85 34.55 14.19
C LEU A 191 -16.45 34.42 15.67
N THR A 192 -16.72 35.45 16.45
CA THR A 192 -16.47 35.46 17.91
C THR A 192 -17.59 34.76 18.67
N ARG A 193 -17.21 33.69 19.40
CA ARG A 193 -18.13 32.90 20.24
C ARG A 193 -18.41 33.60 21.59
N SER A 194 -19.66 33.61 21.98
CA SER A 194 -20.13 34.05 23.32
C SER A 194 -21.13 33.05 23.88
N LEU A 195 -21.08 32.80 25.19
CA LEU A 195 -22.03 31.95 25.90
C LEU A 195 -22.89 32.80 26.81
N PHE A 196 -24.21 32.69 26.71
CA PHE A 196 -25.14 33.41 27.53
C PHE A 196 -25.61 32.62 28.77
N GLY A 197 -26.08 33.28 29.79
CA GLY A 197 -26.55 32.64 31.03
C GLY A 197 -27.77 31.74 30.87
N SER A 198 -28.49 31.84 29.73
CA SER A 198 -29.55 30.90 29.29
C SER A 198 -28.99 29.56 28.78
N GLY A 199 -27.67 29.45 28.56
CA GLY A 199 -27.05 28.31 27.93
C GLY A 199 -27.02 28.38 26.40
N GLU A 200 -27.56 29.43 25.79
CA GLU A 200 -27.48 29.67 24.35
C GLU A 200 -26.05 30.03 23.94
N VAL A 201 -25.63 29.52 22.77
CA VAL A 201 -24.34 29.82 22.20
C VAL A 201 -24.54 30.80 21.04
N VAL A 202 -23.83 31.92 21.07
CA VAL A 202 -23.92 32.96 20.05
C VAL A 202 -22.56 33.18 19.44
N PHE A 203 -22.52 33.20 18.09
CA PHE A 203 -21.38 33.63 17.31
C PHE A 203 -21.68 34.95 16.63
N SER A 204 -20.73 35.87 16.59
CA SER A 204 -20.92 37.18 15.96
C SER A 204 -19.68 37.64 15.19
N SER A 205 -19.89 38.27 14.03
CA SER A 205 -18.80 38.80 13.21
C SER A 205 -18.33 40.20 13.68
N GLY A 206 -19.16 40.94 14.46
CA GLY A 206 -18.99 42.36 14.56
C GLY A 206 -19.30 43.07 13.23
N ALA A 207 -18.89 44.32 13.08
CA ALA A 207 -19.03 45.06 11.82
C ALA A 207 -17.94 44.59 10.82
N LEU A 208 -18.37 44.19 9.63
CA LEU A 208 -17.51 43.73 8.54
C LEU A 208 -17.09 44.86 7.65
N ASP A 209 -15.86 44.83 7.16
CA ASP A 209 -15.37 45.80 6.16
C ASP A 209 -15.97 45.50 4.78
N ASP A 210 -16.16 44.23 4.45
CA ASP A 210 -16.88 43.77 3.27
C ASP A 210 -17.73 42.53 3.61
N SER A 211 -19.01 42.60 3.34
CA SER A 211 -19.96 41.51 3.61
C SER A 211 -19.72 40.29 2.73
N THR A 212 -19.10 40.45 1.56
CA THR A 212 -18.82 39.37 0.59
C THR A 212 -17.68 38.43 1.07
N GLU A 213 -16.89 38.88 2.03
CA GLU A 213 -15.78 38.08 2.58
C GLU A 213 -16.25 37.12 3.67
N LEU A 214 -17.45 37.33 4.27
CA LEU A 214 -17.95 36.43 5.28
C LEU A 214 -18.71 35.25 4.68
N SER A 215 -18.12 34.08 4.82
CA SER A 215 -18.75 32.78 4.64
C SER A 215 -18.38 31.93 5.84
N ALA A 216 -19.38 31.42 6.55
CA ALA A 216 -19.18 30.56 7.71
C ALA A 216 -19.98 29.27 7.58
N TRP A 217 -19.54 28.24 8.28
CA TRP A 217 -20.25 26.97 8.38
C TRP A 217 -20.23 26.49 9.83
N PHE A 218 -21.37 26.05 10.31
CA PHE A 218 -21.51 25.55 11.67
C PHE A 218 -21.99 24.12 11.69
N THR A 219 -21.43 23.34 12.60
CA THR A 219 -21.94 22.03 13.02
C THR A 219 -22.25 22.10 14.51
N ALA A 220 -23.46 21.72 14.91
CA ALA A 220 -23.89 21.72 16.30
C ALA A 220 -24.46 20.32 16.64
N ILE A 221 -23.92 19.71 17.67
CA ILE A 221 -24.30 18.36 18.12
C ILE A 221 -24.74 18.42 19.56
N GLN A 222 -25.86 17.80 19.86
CA GLN A 222 -26.31 17.58 21.23
C GLN A 222 -25.87 16.19 21.69
N PRO A 223 -25.33 16.00 22.91
CA PRO A 223 -25.03 14.68 23.46
C PRO A 223 -26.29 13.82 23.47
N VAL A 224 -26.21 12.66 22.75
CA VAL A 224 -27.39 11.90 22.40
C VAL A 224 -27.48 10.62 23.20
N PRO A 225 -28.64 10.28 23.81
CA PRO A 225 -28.93 8.92 24.24
C PRO A 225 -28.95 7.97 23.02
N ALA A 226 -28.54 6.72 23.23
CA ALA A 226 -28.60 5.69 22.19
C ALA A 226 -30.03 5.46 21.62
N SER A 227 -31.07 5.99 22.32
CA SER A 227 -32.48 5.95 21.88
C SER A 227 -32.80 6.85 20.68
N ASP A 228 -31.93 7.80 20.33
CA ASP A 228 -32.18 8.78 19.26
C ASP A 228 -31.69 8.28 17.90
N PHE A 229 -31.04 7.12 17.87
CA PHE A 229 -30.77 6.38 16.65
C PHE A 229 -31.79 5.28 16.44
N ARG A 230 -32.11 5.04 15.20
CA ARG A 230 -32.82 3.85 14.76
C ARG A 230 -31.89 2.96 13.94
N VAL A 231 -32.12 1.65 14.06
CA VAL A 231 -31.42 0.66 13.23
C VAL A 231 -32.45 -0.08 12.39
N ARG A 232 -32.25 -0.07 11.08
CA ARG A 232 -33.04 -0.81 10.12
C ARG A 232 -32.15 -1.82 9.40
N SER A 233 -32.42 -3.11 9.59
CA SER A 233 -31.69 -4.17 8.89
C SER A 233 -32.30 -4.42 7.53
N VAL A 234 -31.47 -4.35 6.49
CA VAL A 234 -31.88 -4.56 5.09
C VAL A 234 -31.00 -5.64 4.45
N ALA A 235 -31.57 -6.36 3.48
CA ALA A 235 -30.83 -7.33 2.68
C ALA A 235 -30.53 -6.73 1.29
N ILE A 236 -29.24 -6.70 0.92
CA ILE A 236 -28.77 -6.18 -0.37
C ILE A 236 -27.97 -7.30 -1.05
N GLY A 237 -28.65 -8.10 -1.88
CA GLY A 237 -28.07 -9.34 -2.40
C GLY A 237 -27.67 -10.28 -1.25
N PRO A 238 -26.40 -10.69 -1.13
CA PRO A 238 -25.92 -11.53 -0.02
C PRO A 238 -25.61 -10.72 1.25
N LEU A 239 -25.61 -9.39 1.17
CA LEU A 239 -25.24 -8.51 2.27
C LEU A 239 -26.40 -8.32 3.24
N ARG A 240 -26.08 -8.26 4.53
CA ARG A 240 -26.96 -7.81 5.61
C ARG A 240 -26.45 -6.49 6.12
N VAL A 241 -27.16 -5.41 5.82
CA VAL A 241 -26.75 -4.06 6.14
C VAL A 241 -27.63 -3.51 7.26
N ASN A 242 -27.04 -3.04 8.33
CA ASN A 242 -27.73 -2.33 9.40
C ASN A 242 -27.57 -0.82 9.14
N LEU A 243 -28.64 -0.17 8.70
CA LEU A 243 -28.69 1.27 8.54
C LEU A 243 -28.96 1.89 9.90
N LYS A 244 -27.99 2.59 10.49
CA LYS A 244 -28.08 3.31 11.74
C LYS A 244 -28.22 4.80 11.43
N TYR A 245 -29.35 5.39 11.74
CA TYR A 245 -29.70 6.76 11.36
C TYR A 245 -30.42 7.50 12.47
N TRP A 246 -30.36 8.83 12.43
CA TRP A 246 -31.06 9.67 13.39
C TRP A 246 -32.56 9.50 13.26
N VAL A 247 -33.28 9.45 14.39
CA VAL A 247 -34.74 9.21 14.45
C VAL A 247 -35.55 10.21 13.61
N ASP A 248 -35.01 11.39 13.41
CA ASP A 248 -35.62 12.48 12.63
C ASP A 248 -35.20 12.49 11.16
N ASP A 249 -34.36 11.53 10.70
CA ASP A 249 -33.94 11.42 9.29
C ASP A 249 -34.16 10.03 8.65
N PRO A 250 -35.38 9.49 8.63
CA PRO A 250 -35.66 8.24 7.96
C PRO A 250 -35.40 8.29 6.43
N GLY A 251 -35.48 9.48 5.84
CA GLY A 251 -35.23 9.69 4.41
C GLY A 251 -33.81 9.44 3.98
N TRP A 252 -32.83 9.71 4.85
CA TRP A 252 -31.44 9.33 4.60
C TRP A 252 -31.27 7.81 4.46
N ALA A 253 -31.86 7.05 5.38
CA ALA A 253 -31.81 5.59 5.33
C ALA A 253 -32.49 5.03 4.07
N ASP A 254 -33.64 5.62 3.65
CA ASP A 254 -34.33 5.23 2.41
C ASP A 254 -33.47 5.49 1.18
N GLN A 255 -32.70 6.55 1.19
CA GLN A 255 -31.79 6.86 0.08
C GLN A 255 -30.60 5.93 0.03
N VAL A 256 -29.89 5.73 1.14
CA VAL A 256 -28.73 4.83 1.23
C VAL A 256 -29.14 3.43 0.80
N GLU A 257 -30.27 2.92 1.32
CA GLU A 257 -30.81 1.62 0.93
C GLU A 257 -31.03 1.53 -0.57
N ARG A 258 -31.69 2.51 -1.17
CA ARG A 258 -32.03 2.54 -2.61
C ARG A 258 -30.76 2.55 -3.46
N VAL A 259 -29.78 3.40 -3.11
CA VAL A 259 -28.52 3.49 -3.86
C VAL A 259 -27.72 2.20 -3.76
N MET A 260 -27.63 1.61 -2.55
CA MET A 260 -26.90 0.36 -2.35
C MET A 260 -27.60 -0.83 -3.03
N GLN A 261 -28.95 -0.90 -2.98
CA GLN A 261 -29.72 -1.96 -3.68
C GLN A 261 -29.52 -1.91 -5.19
N ALA A 262 -29.50 -0.72 -5.78
CA ALA A 262 -29.28 -0.54 -7.21
C ALA A 262 -27.81 -0.75 -7.60
N GLY A 263 -26.88 -0.27 -6.80
CA GLY A 263 -25.44 -0.21 -7.14
C GLY A 263 -24.66 -1.47 -6.83
N TYR A 264 -24.95 -2.17 -5.73
CA TYR A 264 -24.18 -3.36 -5.34
C TYR A 264 -24.09 -4.44 -6.44
N PRO A 265 -25.20 -4.83 -7.12
CA PRO A 265 -25.11 -5.84 -8.17
C PRO A 265 -24.20 -5.42 -9.32
N LEU A 266 -24.21 -4.13 -9.68
CA LEU A 266 -23.36 -3.59 -10.74
C LEU A 266 -21.91 -3.54 -10.32
N LEU A 267 -21.61 -3.07 -9.10
CA LEU A 267 -20.25 -3.12 -8.54
C LEU A 267 -19.69 -4.54 -8.57
N SER A 268 -20.43 -5.50 -7.99
CA SER A 268 -20.01 -6.91 -7.93
C SER A 268 -19.77 -7.50 -9.32
N GLN A 269 -20.65 -7.18 -10.29
CA GLN A 269 -20.50 -7.62 -11.68
C GLN A 269 -19.29 -7.00 -12.38
N MET A 270 -19.09 -5.68 -12.25
CA MET A 270 -18.01 -4.96 -12.92
C MET A 270 -16.64 -5.33 -12.36
N ILE A 271 -16.52 -5.42 -11.03
CA ILE A 271 -15.28 -5.80 -10.35
C ILE A 271 -14.94 -7.28 -10.63
N GLY A 272 -15.93 -8.16 -10.56
CA GLY A 272 -15.78 -9.58 -10.92
C GLY A 272 -15.08 -10.45 -9.89
N LEU A 273 -14.90 -9.97 -8.65
CA LEU A 273 -14.29 -10.72 -7.55
C LEU A 273 -15.32 -11.55 -6.74
N GLY A 274 -16.59 -11.52 -7.10
CA GLY A 274 -17.66 -12.12 -6.31
C GLY A 274 -18.01 -11.31 -5.06
N ASN A 275 -18.59 -11.97 -4.05
CA ASN A 275 -19.01 -11.29 -2.83
C ASN A 275 -17.81 -10.84 -1.99
N PRO A 276 -17.91 -9.69 -1.29
CA PRO A 276 -16.91 -9.28 -0.32
C PRO A 276 -16.82 -10.28 0.85
N ILE A 277 -15.71 -10.23 1.59
CA ILE A 277 -15.48 -11.12 2.74
C ILE A 277 -16.45 -10.79 3.87
N VAL A 278 -16.63 -9.50 4.16
CA VAL A 278 -17.59 -9.03 5.17
C VAL A 278 -18.95 -8.91 4.52
N THR A 279 -19.93 -9.65 5.02
CA THR A 279 -21.31 -9.67 4.49
C THR A 279 -22.34 -9.09 5.45
N THR A 280 -21.93 -8.74 6.68
CA THR A 280 -22.80 -8.11 7.68
C THR A 280 -22.06 -6.93 8.28
N PHE A 281 -22.58 -5.72 8.11
CA PHE A 281 -21.96 -4.48 8.57
C PHE A 281 -23.00 -3.40 8.82
N THR A 282 -22.55 -2.29 9.42
CA THR A 282 -23.39 -1.13 9.70
C THR A 282 -23.03 0.02 8.77
N VAL A 283 -24.05 0.68 8.24
CA VAL A 283 -23.90 2.00 7.59
C VAL A 283 -24.54 3.02 8.50
N GLU A 284 -23.74 3.98 8.98
CA GLU A 284 -24.15 4.97 9.95
C GLU A 284 -24.26 6.36 9.32
N GLU A 285 -25.35 7.08 9.64
CA GLU A 285 -25.46 8.49 9.33
C GLU A 285 -24.56 9.29 10.27
N ALA A 286 -23.48 9.82 9.72
CA ALA A 286 -22.48 10.56 10.46
C ALA A 286 -22.55 12.06 10.19
N SER A 287 -22.19 12.87 11.19
CA SER A 287 -21.90 14.29 10.98
C SER A 287 -20.60 14.44 10.15
N ALA A 288 -20.43 15.58 9.49
CA ALA A 288 -19.18 15.90 8.80
C ALA A 288 -17.98 15.88 9.75
N GLN A 289 -18.19 16.18 11.02
CA GLN A 289 -17.15 16.13 12.05
C GLN A 289 -16.75 14.69 12.41
N GLU A 290 -17.73 13.78 12.53
CA GLU A 290 -17.47 12.36 12.81
C GLU A 290 -16.79 11.64 11.64
N SER A 291 -17.08 12.05 10.41
CA SER A 291 -16.41 11.56 9.21
C SER A 291 -15.07 12.27 8.92
N VAL A 292 -14.50 13.01 9.90
CA VAL A 292 -13.21 13.71 9.79
C VAL A 292 -13.13 14.63 8.56
N GLY A 293 -14.24 15.28 8.21
CA GLY A 293 -14.35 16.17 7.05
C GLY A 293 -14.56 15.46 5.70
N PHE A 294 -14.72 14.14 5.69
CA PHE A 294 -15.12 13.38 4.50
C PHE A 294 -16.65 13.28 4.40
N SER A 295 -17.14 13.09 3.17
CA SER A 295 -18.57 12.83 2.96
C SER A 295 -18.96 11.40 3.31
N GLY A 296 -17.99 10.49 3.38
CA GLY A 296 -18.08 9.11 3.78
C GLY A 296 -16.75 8.57 4.26
N SER A 297 -16.76 7.43 4.94
CA SER A 297 -15.57 6.67 5.31
C SER A 297 -15.90 5.20 5.48
N TYR A 298 -14.97 4.33 5.11
CA TYR A 298 -15.01 2.90 5.31
C TYR A 298 -14.04 2.49 6.42
N ASP A 299 -14.53 1.73 7.41
CA ASP A 299 -13.71 1.14 8.46
C ASP A 299 -13.41 -0.33 8.13
N GLU A 300 -12.18 -0.62 7.77
CA GLU A 300 -11.75 -1.98 7.39
C GLU A 300 -11.90 -3.00 8.51
N ALA A 301 -11.76 -2.59 9.77
CA ALA A 301 -11.79 -3.50 10.90
C ALA A 301 -13.18 -4.10 11.16
N SER A 302 -14.22 -3.26 11.03
CA SER A 302 -15.62 -3.67 11.22
C SER A 302 -16.36 -3.92 9.90
N GLY A 303 -15.81 -3.46 8.78
CA GLY A 303 -16.53 -3.34 7.51
C GLY A 303 -17.61 -2.26 7.54
N GLY A 304 -17.62 -1.42 8.58
CA GLY A 304 -18.59 -0.35 8.78
C GLY A 304 -18.37 0.80 7.81
N ILE A 305 -19.46 1.48 7.46
CA ILE A 305 -19.45 2.64 6.58
C ILE A 305 -20.09 3.80 7.34
N GLN A 306 -19.42 4.93 7.38
CA GLN A 306 -20.02 6.18 7.82
C GLN A 306 -20.34 7.04 6.60
N VAL A 307 -21.56 7.57 6.53
CA VAL A 307 -22.03 8.37 5.41
C VAL A 307 -22.68 9.64 5.95
N SER A 308 -22.20 10.78 5.51
CA SER A 308 -22.77 12.06 5.91
C SER A 308 -24.18 12.25 5.37
N TYR A 309 -25.02 13.03 6.05
CA TYR A 309 -26.39 13.35 5.65
C TYR A 309 -26.49 13.97 4.23
N PHE A 310 -25.40 14.50 3.71
CA PHE A 310 -25.31 15.13 2.38
C PHE A 310 -24.58 14.29 1.33
N ALA A 311 -24.18 13.05 1.67
CA ALA A 311 -23.46 12.20 0.73
C ALA A 311 -24.35 11.86 -0.47
N ASP A 312 -23.79 12.08 -1.64
CA ASP A 312 -24.44 11.75 -2.91
C ASP A 312 -24.25 10.27 -3.29
N PRO A 313 -24.93 9.77 -4.34
CA PRO A 313 -24.80 8.39 -4.77
C PRO A 313 -23.37 7.95 -5.09
N PHE A 314 -22.52 8.86 -5.60
CA PHE A 314 -21.12 8.54 -5.86
C PHE A 314 -20.39 8.17 -4.56
N VAL A 315 -20.56 8.99 -3.50
CA VAL A 315 -19.93 8.74 -2.21
C VAL A 315 -20.39 7.41 -1.60
N ILE A 316 -21.70 7.14 -1.61
CA ILE A 316 -22.26 5.89 -1.07
C ILE A 316 -21.67 4.67 -1.80
N LEU A 317 -21.54 4.73 -3.12
CA LEU A 317 -21.00 3.65 -3.94
C LEU A 317 -19.47 3.52 -3.82
N HIS A 318 -18.78 4.63 -3.59
CA HIS A 318 -17.34 4.66 -3.33
C HIS A 318 -17.02 3.94 -2.02
N GLU A 319 -17.69 4.29 -0.93
CA GLU A 319 -17.51 3.60 0.35
C GLU A 319 -17.90 2.12 0.26
N LEU A 320 -18.93 1.79 -0.51
CA LEU A 320 -19.31 0.40 -0.75
C LEU A 320 -18.24 -0.36 -1.56
N ALA A 321 -17.56 0.30 -2.50
CA ALA A 321 -16.51 -0.31 -3.31
C ALA A 321 -15.26 -0.66 -2.50
N HIS A 322 -15.01 0.02 -1.37
CA HIS A 322 -13.92 -0.33 -0.44
C HIS A 322 -14.10 -1.71 0.19
N MET A 323 -15.27 -2.33 0.13
CA MET A 323 -15.43 -3.73 0.52
C MET A 323 -14.57 -4.69 -0.32
N TRP A 324 -14.16 -4.29 -1.52
CA TRP A 324 -13.22 -5.02 -2.39
C TRP A 324 -11.85 -4.33 -2.45
N PHE A 325 -11.82 -2.99 -2.55
CA PHE A 325 -10.62 -2.20 -2.70
C PHE A 325 -10.17 -1.63 -1.35
N ASN A 326 -9.57 -2.48 -0.54
CA ASN A 326 -9.08 -2.21 0.81
C ASN A 326 -7.63 -2.72 0.97
N SER A 327 -7.07 -2.57 2.16
CA SER A 327 -5.68 -2.94 2.44
C SER A 327 -5.38 -4.43 2.28
N ALA A 328 -6.39 -5.30 2.31
CA ALA A 328 -6.21 -6.74 2.07
C ALA A 328 -5.96 -7.06 0.58
N LEU A 329 -6.44 -6.24 -0.34
CA LEU A 329 -6.23 -6.42 -1.79
C LEU A 329 -5.09 -5.53 -2.31
N LEU A 330 -5.06 -4.25 -1.93
CA LEU A 330 -4.17 -3.22 -2.44
C LEU A 330 -3.45 -2.51 -1.29
N GLY A 331 -2.11 -2.51 -1.31
CA GLY A 331 -1.29 -2.02 -0.21
C GLY A 331 -1.30 -0.50 -0.04
N GLU A 332 -1.32 0.26 -1.14
CA GLU A 332 -1.24 1.71 -1.08
C GLU A 332 -2.61 2.38 -1.22
N ARG A 333 -2.79 3.44 -0.45
CA ARG A 333 -4.03 4.21 -0.40
C ARG A 333 -4.47 4.73 -1.76
N TRP A 334 -3.55 5.21 -2.59
CA TRP A 334 -3.90 5.75 -3.91
C TRP A 334 -4.59 4.70 -4.81
N MET A 335 -4.20 3.43 -4.70
CA MET A 335 -4.83 2.34 -5.44
C MET A 335 -6.23 2.05 -4.91
N GLN A 336 -6.39 2.00 -3.57
CA GLN A 336 -7.67 1.76 -2.92
C GLN A 336 -8.69 2.83 -3.31
N GLU A 337 -8.32 4.11 -3.11
CA GLU A 337 -9.17 5.27 -3.40
C GLU A 337 -9.45 5.41 -4.90
N GLY A 338 -8.44 5.21 -5.74
CA GLY A 338 -8.55 5.34 -7.18
C GLY A 338 -9.50 4.33 -7.80
N PHE A 339 -9.37 3.05 -7.45
CA PHE A 339 -10.25 2.02 -8.00
C PHE A 339 -11.64 2.00 -7.35
N ALA A 340 -11.77 2.34 -6.05
CA ALA A 340 -13.09 2.55 -5.45
C ALA A 340 -13.84 3.69 -6.14
N SER A 341 -13.18 4.82 -6.39
CA SER A 341 -13.74 5.94 -7.13
C SER A 341 -14.11 5.58 -8.58
N TYR A 342 -13.22 4.87 -9.28
CA TYR A 342 -13.46 4.46 -10.66
C TYR A 342 -14.71 3.59 -10.79
N TYR A 343 -14.84 2.54 -9.99
CA TYR A 343 -16.00 1.65 -10.06
C TYR A 343 -17.28 2.34 -9.58
N ALA A 344 -17.22 3.20 -8.57
CA ALA A 344 -18.35 4.03 -8.16
C ALA A 344 -18.86 4.90 -9.31
N GLU A 345 -17.95 5.57 -10.00
CA GLU A 345 -18.25 6.40 -11.17
C GLU A 345 -18.93 5.58 -12.29
N GLN A 346 -18.40 4.41 -12.63
CA GLN A 346 -19.01 3.54 -13.65
C GLN A 346 -20.44 3.16 -13.30
N VAL A 347 -20.70 2.89 -12.01
CA VAL A 347 -22.06 2.55 -11.54
C VAL A 347 -22.97 3.77 -11.52
N VAL A 348 -22.48 4.95 -11.14
CA VAL A 348 -23.20 6.23 -11.21
C VAL A 348 -23.67 6.50 -12.63
N TYR A 349 -22.80 6.33 -13.62
CA TYR A 349 -23.16 6.44 -15.04
C TYR A 349 -24.19 5.41 -15.48
N ALA A 350 -24.01 4.14 -15.08
CA ALA A 350 -24.91 3.06 -15.44
C ALA A 350 -26.33 3.25 -14.86
N LEU A 351 -26.45 3.87 -13.69
CA LEU A 351 -27.72 4.16 -13.03
C LEU A 351 -28.33 5.51 -13.44
N GLY A 352 -27.64 6.32 -14.22
CA GLY A 352 -28.07 7.63 -14.66
C GLY A 352 -28.12 8.68 -13.54
N TYR A 353 -27.32 8.50 -12.47
CA TYR A 353 -27.15 9.51 -11.44
C TYR A 353 -26.23 10.63 -11.95
N THR A 354 -26.37 11.83 -11.32
CA THR A 354 -25.42 12.91 -11.58
C THR A 354 -24.02 12.50 -11.11
N ASP A 355 -23.05 12.63 -11.99
CA ASP A 355 -21.67 12.36 -11.65
C ASP A 355 -21.13 13.46 -10.74
N HIS A 356 -20.67 13.05 -9.59
CA HIS A 356 -20.03 13.89 -8.60
C HIS A 356 -18.62 13.43 -8.22
N ALA A 357 -17.99 12.65 -9.07
CA ALA A 357 -16.61 12.21 -8.89
C ALA A 357 -15.62 13.38 -8.77
N PRO A 358 -14.51 13.22 -8.07
CA PRO A 358 -13.46 14.23 -7.98
C PRO A 358 -12.95 14.62 -9.35
N VAL A 359 -12.86 15.93 -9.62
CA VAL A 359 -12.36 16.47 -10.88
C VAL A 359 -10.98 17.09 -10.67
N LEU A 360 -9.99 16.61 -11.43
CA LEU A 360 -8.65 17.19 -11.44
C LEU A 360 -8.65 18.49 -12.26
N THR A 361 -8.36 19.61 -11.59
CA THR A 361 -8.30 20.93 -12.22
C THR A 361 -6.87 21.42 -12.31
N ASP A 362 -6.57 22.39 -13.21
CA ASP A 362 -5.24 23.01 -13.35
C ASP A 362 -4.73 23.60 -12.02
N ARG A 363 -5.64 24.11 -11.19
CA ARG A 363 -5.30 24.63 -9.87
C ARG A 363 -4.82 23.51 -8.92
N LEU A 364 -5.43 22.33 -8.98
CA LEU A 364 -5.05 21.19 -8.14
C LEU A 364 -3.73 20.57 -8.62
N LEU A 365 -3.46 20.61 -9.93
CA LEU A 365 -2.19 20.17 -10.49
C LEU A 365 -0.98 20.97 -9.96
N ALA A 366 -1.19 22.22 -9.53
CA ALA A 366 -0.13 23.01 -8.88
C ALA A 366 0.30 22.43 -7.50
N SER A 367 -0.50 21.54 -6.92
CA SER A 367 -0.22 20.86 -5.64
C SER A 367 0.14 19.38 -5.86
N ALA A 368 0.61 19.03 -7.08
CA ALA A 368 0.91 17.66 -7.46
C ALA A 368 2.10 17.10 -6.66
N ILE A 369 1.92 15.89 -6.16
CA ILE A 369 2.97 15.05 -5.58
C ILE A 369 2.84 13.64 -6.16
N PRO A 370 3.91 12.82 -6.16
CA PRO A 370 3.81 11.41 -6.53
C PRO A 370 2.77 10.69 -5.67
N LEU A 371 1.97 9.84 -6.27
CA LEU A 371 0.90 9.14 -5.55
C LEU A 371 1.42 8.18 -4.47
N ASN A 372 2.62 7.63 -4.65
CA ASN A 372 3.29 6.83 -3.63
C ASN A 372 3.64 7.63 -2.37
N ASP A 373 3.75 8.95 -2.47
CA ASP A 373 4.08 9.83 -1.36
C ASP A 373 2.85 10.27 -0.56
N TRP A 374 1.64 9.79 -0.89
CA TRP A 374 0.41 10.20 -0.21
C TRP A 374 0.48 10.06 1.32
N LEU A 375 0.96 8.92 1.81
CA LEU A 375 1.12 8.69 3.25
C LEU A 375 2.31 9.42 3.85
N LEU A 376 3.31 9.79 3.04
CA LEU A 376 4.50 10.52 3.48
C LEU A 376 4.25 12.03 3.61
N ALA A 377 3.22 12.53 2.97
CA ALA A 377 2.86 13.96 2.98
C ALA A 377 2.32 14.47 4.33
N GLY A 378 2.08 13.58 5.30
CA GLY A 378 1.49 13.94 6.59
C GLY A 378 0.01 14.29 6.47
N GLN A 379 -0.42 15.36 7.16
CA GLN A 379 -1.75 15.97 6.93
C GLN A 379 -1.61 16.88 5.69
N PRO A 380 -2.03 16.42 4.49
CA PRO A 380 -1.89 17.24 3.30
C PRO A 380 -2.80 18.48 3.40
N SER A 381 -2.39 19.56 2.73
CA SER A 381 -3.27 20.71 2.58
C SER A 381 -4.55 20.31 1.84
N SER A 382 -5.64 21.03 2.03
CA SER A 382 -6.90 20.78 1.31
C SER A 382 -6.73 20.76 -0.23
N ALA A 383 -5.76 21.51 -0.75
CA ALA A 383 -5.42 21.51 -2.17
C ALA A 383 -4.68 20.23 -2.58
N THR A 384 -3.73 19.76 -1.77
CA THR A 384 -3.01 18.50 -2.00
C THR A 384 -3.95 17.32 -1.91
N ASP A 385 -4.85 17.28 -0.92
CA ASP A 385 -5.88 16.24 -0.83
C ASP A 385 -6.80 16.23 -2.06
N GLY A 386 -7.27 17.40 -2.46
CA GLY A 386 -8.08 17.54 -3.68
C GLY A 386 -7.36 17.03 -4.93
N TYR A 387 -6.04 17.31 -5.03
CA TYR A 387 -5.20 16.74 -6.07
C TYR A 387 -5.14 15.21 -5.98
N LEU A 388 -4.83 14.66 -4.81
CA LEU A 388 -4.64 13.21 -4.62
C LEU A 388 -5.90 12.43 -5.00
N TYR A 389 -7.09 12.82 -4.53
CA TYR A 389 -8.34 12.16 -4.90
C TYR A 389 -8.67 12.31 -6.40
N GLY A 390 -8.40 13.48 -7.00
CA GLY A 390 -8.60 13.68 -8.45
C GLY A 390 -7.61 12.88 -9.28
N ALA A 391 -6.33 12.88 -8.89
CA ALA A 391 -5.26 12.19 -9.62
C ALA A 391 -5.40 10.66 -9.55
N THR A 392 -5.77 10.10 -8.40
CA THR A 392 -5.96 8.63 -8.27
C THR A 392 -7.10 8.12 -9.13
N LEU A 393 -8.19 8.87 -9.23
CA LEU A 393 -9.29 8.53 -10.13
C LEU A 393 -8.84 8.61 -11.59
N GLU A 394 -8.07 9.63 -11.98
CA GLU A 394 -7.57 9.75 -13.34
C GLU A 394 -6.62 8.60 -13.71
N VAL A 395 -5.70 8.24 -12.82
CA VAL A 395 -4.82 7.08 -13.00
C VAL A 395 -5.63 5.79 -13.13
N ALA A 396 -6.64 5.59 -12.30
CA ALA A 396 -7.49 4.41 -12.39
C ALA A 396 -8.26 4.36 -13.72
N ARG A 397 -8.71 5.52 -14.25
CA ARG A 397 -9.34 5.64 -15.59
C ARG A 397 -8.35 5.30 -16.69
N GLU A 398 -7.11 5.84 -16.66
CA GLU A 398 -6.07 5.55 -17.65
C GLU A 398 -5.72 4.05 -17.65
N ILE A 399 -5.51 3.47 -16.46
CA ILE A 399 -5.24 2.03 -16.33
C ILE A 399 -6.42 1.22 -16.89
N ALA A 400 -7.65 1.58 -16.52
CA ALA A 400 -8.84 0.86 -16.97
C ALA A 400 -9.07 0.97 -18.49
N ALA A 401 -8.88 2.14 -19.06
CA ALA A 401 -8.97 2.34 -20.51
C ALA A 401 -7.93 1.53 -21.27
N PHE A 402 -6.75 1.38 -20.70
CA PHE A 402 -5.66 0.64 -21.32
C PHE A 402 -5.77 -0.88 -21.10
N ALA A 403 -6.15 -1.34 -19.90
CA ALA A 403 -6.32 -2.76 -19.57
C ALA A 403 -7.59 -3.37 -20.16
N GLY A 404 -8.65 -2.59 -20.23
CA GLY A 404 -10.02 -3.04 -20.48
C GLY A 404 -10.62 -3.79 -19.28
N GLN A 405 -11.94 -3.93 -19.27
CA GLN A 405 -12.66 -4.58 -18.16
C GLN A 405 -12.19 -6.03 -17.89
N ASP A 406 -12.00 -6.81 -18.95
CA ASP A 406 -11.54 -8.21 -18.81
C ASP A 406 -10.10 -8.30 -18.31
N GLY A 407 -9.24 -7.35 -18.71
CA GLY A 407 -7.87 -7.24 -18.22
C GLY A 407 -7.86 -6.95 -16.71
N LEU A 408 -8.58 -5.92 -16.28
CA LEU A 408 -8.70 -5.57 -14.85
C LEU A 408 -9.25 -6.72 -14.02
N ARG A 409 -10.31 -7.38 -14.49
CA ARG A 409 -10.88 -8.54 -13.78
C ARG A 409 -9.87 -9.65 -13.55
N LYS A 410 -9.04 -9.95 -14.54
CA LYS A 410 -7.96 -10.94 -14.41
C LYS A 410 -6.91 -10.48 -13.41
N VAL A 411 -6.55 -9.20 -13.43
CA VAL A 411 -5.60 -8.61 -12.47
C VAL A 411 -6.15 -8.73 -11.04
N TRP A 412 -7.42 -8.38 -10.81
CA TRP A 412 -8.03 -8.49 -9.49
C TRP A 412 -8.13 -9.94 -9.00
N LEU A 413 -8.45 -10.87 -9.87
CA LEU A 413 -8.47 -12.30 -9.52
C LEU A 413 -7.07 -12.81 -9.17
N ALA A 414 -6.04 -12.41 -9.90
CA ALA A 414 -4.65 -12.75 -9.62
C ALA A 414 -4.17 -12.12 -8.31
N ALA A 415 -4.47 -10.83 -8.09
CA ALA A 415 -4.15 -10.11 -6.85
C ALA A 415 -4.79 -10.78 -5.63
N ARG A 416 -6.10 -11.06 -5.68
CA ARG A 416 -6.86 -11.72 -4.61
C ARG A 416 -6.38 -13.14 -4.32
N ALA A 417 -5.97 -13.88 -5.35
CA ALA A 417 -5.40 -15.22 -5.21
C ALA A 417 -3.95 -15.21 -4.70
N GLY A 418 -3.32 -14.04 -4.51
CA GLY A 418 -1.92 -13.95 -4.18
C GLY A 418 -0.99 -14.48 -5.29
N GLN A 419 -1.47 -14.57 -6.54
CA GLN A 419 -0.73 -15.15 -7.64
C GLN A 419 0.53 -14.32 -7.96
N ALA A 420 1.70 -14.97 -8.08
CA ALA A 420 2.91 -14.30 -8.55
C ALA A 420 2.70 -13.75 -9.97
N ALA A 421 3.33 -12.62 -10.30
CA ALA A 421 3.20 -12.03 -11.62
C ALA A 421 3.93 -12.88 -12.68
N TYR A 422 5.11 -13.39 -12.33
CA TYR A 422 5.94 -14.21 -13.23
C TYR A 422 5.69 -15.70 -13.00
N GLN A 423 4.83 -16.30 -13.82
CA GLN A 423 4.42 -17.69 -13.72
C GLN A 423 5.29 -18.64 -14.57
N PRO A 424 5.42 -19.93 -14.19
CA PRO A 424 6.00 -20.94 -15.09
C PRO A 424 5.19 -21.04 -16.39
N VAL A 425 5.88 -21.12 -17.53
CA VAL A 425 5.23 -21.13 -18.86
C VAL A 425 4.74 -22.53 -19.25
N HIS A 426 5.42 -23.59 -18.78
CA HIS A 426 5.16 -24.96 -19.23
C HIS A 426 4.75 -25.88 -18.06
N GLY A 427 3.45 -26.21 -17.97
CA GLY A 427 2.94 -27.35 -17.22
C GLY A 427 3.17 -27.43 -15.71
N SER A 428 3.78 -26.43 -15.11
CA SER A 428 4.02 -26.36 -13.67
C SER A 428 2.79 -25.79 -12.95
N PRO A 429 2.60 -26.11 -11.66
CA PRO A 429 1.55 -25.46 -10.88
C PRO A 429 1.80 -23.96 -10.78
N ASN A 430 0.73 -23.17 -10.71
CA ASN A 430 0.80 -21.73 -10.50
C ASN A 430 1.51 -21.41 -9.17
N GLU A 431 2.37 -20.40 -9.18
CA GLU A 431 3.06 -19.90 -8.00
C GLU A 431 2.22 -18.84 -7.28
N ILE A 432 2.14 -18.95 -5.96
CA ILE A 432 1.42 -18.04 -5.06
C ILE A 432 2.44 -17.39 -4.13
N LEU A 433 2.34 -16.08 -3.94
CA LEU A 433 3.16 -15.34 -3.01
C LEU A 433 2.55 -15.41 -1.61
N ALA A 434 3.39 -15.50 -0.59
CA ALA A 434 2.97 -15.43 0.80
C ALA A 434 2.66 -13.98 1.26
N ALA A 435 2.92 -12.98 0.44
CA ALA A 435 2.69 -11.58 0.76
C ALA A 435 1.19 -11.23 0.69
N PRO A 436 0.69 -10.41 1.62
CA PRO A 436 -0.75 -10.21 1.77
C PRO A 436 -1.34 -9.31 0.68
N ALA A 437 -0.89 -8.07 0.55
CA ALA A 437 -1.51 -7.10 -0.35
C ALA A 437 -0.66 -6.84 -1.60
N THR A 438 -1.32 -6.42 -2.67
CA THR A 438 -0.65 -6.03 -3.91
C THR A 438 -0.12 -4.60 -3.76
N ASP A 439 1.21 -4.43 -3.70
CA ASP A 439 1.85 -3.14 -3.78
C ASP A 439 1.85 -2.56 -5.21
N TRP A 440 2.30 -1.31 -5.36
CA TRP A 440 2.33 -0.61 -6.64
C TRP A 440 3.22 -1.28 -7.69
N GLY A 441 4.31 -1.91 -7.26
CA GLY A 441 5.22 -2.63 -8.16
C GLY A 441 4.59 -3.90 -8.68
N ARG A 442 3.99 -4.69 -7.79
CA ARG A 442 3.26 -5.90 -8.15
C ARG A 442 2.03 -5.60 -9.00
N LEU A 443 1.32 -4.49 -8.75
CA LEU A 443 0.22 -4.08 -9.61
C LEU A 443 0.70 -3.81 -11.03
N LEU A 444 1.85 -3.12 -11.19
CA LEU A 444 2.48 -2.90 -12.50
C LEU A 444 2.81 -4.21 -13.19
N ASP A 445 3.41 -5.16 -12.45
CA ASP A 445 3.77 -6.46 -12.99
C ASP A 445 2.53 -7.27 -13.42
N LEU A 446 1.51 -7.35 -12.58
CA LEU A 446 0.26 -8.05 -12.89
C LEU A 446 -0.45 -7.45 -14.11
N LEU A 447 -0.49 -6.12 -14.22
CA LEU A 447 -1.07 -5.42 -15.38
C LEU A 447 -0.30 -5.78 -16.66
N GLU A 448 1.03 -5.66 -16.65
CA GLU A 448 1.86 -5.93 -17.82
C GLU A 448 1.84 -7.42 -18.22
N GLN A 449 1.93 -8.33 -17.26
CA GLN A 449 1.87 -9.78 -17.54
C GLN A 449 0.49 -10.24 -18.02
N THR A 450 -0.59 -9.63 -17.47
CA THR A 450 -1.96 -10.02 -17.86
C THR A 450 -2.35 -9.48 -19.23
N THR A 451 -1.94 -8.24 -19.56
CA THR A 451 -2.40 -7.54 -20.75
C THR A 451 -1.40 -7.53 -21.90
N GLY A 452 -0.13 -7.83 -21.62
CA GLY A 452 0.97 -7.75 -22.59
C GLY A 452 1.30 -6.30 -23.02
N ARG A 453 0.88 -5.29 -22.24
CA ARG A 453 1.06 -3.86 -22.52
C ARG A 453 1.89 -3.21 -21.42
N SER A 454 2.71 -2.20 -21.76
CA SER A 454 3.50 -1.50 -20.75
C SER A 454 2.74 -0.30 -20.17
N TYR A 455 2.72 -0.23 -18.84
CA TYR A 455 2.14 0.85 -18.05
C TYR A 455 3.18 1.78 -17.45
N ALA A 456 4.46 1.57 -17.72
CA ALA A 456 5.56 2.34 -17.15
C ALA A 456 5.44 3.87 -17.35
N ALA A 457 4.79 4.31 -18.44
CA ALA A 457 4.56 5.74 -18.68
C ALA A 457 3.57 6.35 -17.67
N ILE A 458 2.48 5.62 -17.33
CA ILE A 458 1.49 6.04 -16.32
C ILE A 458 2.18 6.13 -14.96
N TRP A 459 3.02 5.13 -14.61
CA TRP A 459 3.78 5.13 -13.35
C TRP A 459 4.73 6.34 -13.24
N ARG A 460 5.47 6.66 -14.29
CA ARG A 460 6.35 7.85 -14.32
C ARG A 460 5.60 9.16 -14.19
N GLN A 461 4.42 9.24 -14.77
CA GLN A 461 3.63 10.46 -14.77
C GLN A 461 3.00 10.74 -13.41
N TRP A 462 2.52 9.71 -12.71
CA TRP A 462 1.62 9.86 -11.58
C TRP A 462 2.12 9.26 -10.27
N VAL A 463 2.77 8.08 -10.34
CA VAL A 463 2.92 7.20 -9.18
C VAL A 463 4.24 7.39 -8.46
N ILE A 464 5.34 7.37 -9.21
CA ILE A 464 6.70 7.37 -8.65
C ILE A 464 7.32 8.75 -8.60
N ASP A 465 8.21 8.97 -7.61
CA ASP A 465 9.11 10.12 -7.63
C ASP A 465 10.12 10.00 -8.78
N PRO A 466 10.51 11.11 -9.43
CA PRO A 466 11.52 11.08 -10.49
C PRO A 466 12.85 10.43 -10.10
N SER A 467 13.21 10.41 -8.82
CA SER A 467 14.40 9.70 -8.33
C SER A 467 14.30 8.18 -8.46
N GLN A 468 13.08 7.64 -8.53
CA GLN A 468 12.77 6.21 -8.69
C GLN A 468 12.73 5.75 -10.16
N ASP A 469 12.90 6.65 -11.15
CA ASP A 469 12.89 6.27 -12.58
C ASP A 469 13.99 5.25 -12.92
N SER A 470 15.12 5.32 -12.22
CA SER A 470 16.20 4.33 -12.34
C SER A 470 15.74 2.90 -12.03
N LEU A 471 14.79 2.72 -11.11
CA LEU A 471 14.22 1.42 -10.74
C LEU A 471 13.36 0.85 -11.89
N LEU A 472 12.54 1.68 -12.54
CA LEU A 472 11.81 1.25 -13.74
C LEU A 472 12.72 0.92 -14.92
N GLN A 473 13.88 1.60 -15.06
CA GLN A 473 14.88 1.27 -16.07
C GLN A 473 15.55 -0.06 -15.78
N GLN A 474 15.93 -0.33 -14.53
CA GLN A 474 16.47 -1.63 -14.09
C GLN A 474 15.46 -2.75 -14.35
N ARG A 475 14.18 -2.52 -14.00
CA ARG A 475 13.09 -3.45 -14.32
C ARG A 475 13.01 -3.74 -15.80
N ALA A 476 13.00 -2.74 -16.67
CA ALA A 476 12.93 -2.90 -18.13
C ALA A 476 14.13 -3.73 -18.67
N THR A 477 15.32 -3.50 -18.11
CA THR A 477 16.53 -4.27 -18.45
C THR A 477 16.39 -5.73 -18.02
N ALA A 478 15.91 -5.98 -16.80
CA ALA A 478 15.70 -7.34 -16.29
C ALA A 478 14.62 -8.09 -17.08
N LEU A 479 13.52 -7.44 -17.44
CA LEU A 479 12.47 -8.05 -18.27
C LEU A 479 12.95 -8.39 -19.69
N THR A 480 13.80 -7.55 -20.26
CA THR A 480 14.44 -7.85 -21.55
C THR A 480 15.34 -9.09 -21.46
N ALA A 481 16.11 -9.21 -20.38
CA ALA A 481 16.96 -10.36 -20.12
C ALA A 481 16.13 -11.63 -19.81
N TYR A 482 15.03 -11.48 -19.09
CA TYR A 482 14.08 -12.54 -18.77
C TYR A 482 13.47 -13.14 -20.03
N ALA A 483 12.93 -12.33 -20.92
CA ALA A 483 12.39 -12.78 -22.21
C ALA A 483 13.46 -13.46 -23.09
N ALA A 484 14.73 -13.03 -22.99
CA ALA A 484 15.84 -13.70 -23.68
C ALA A 484 16.18 -15.05 -23.05
N ALA A 485 16.11 -15.16 -21.71
CA ALA A 485 16.36 -16.41 -20.99
C ALA A 485 15.23 -17.43 -21.26
N GLU A 486 13.96 -17.03 -21.28
CA GLU A 486 12.83 -17.89 -21.65
C GLU A 486 13.00 -18.49 -23.07
N ARG A 487 13.37 -17.64 -24.02
CA ARG A 487 13.65 -18.12 -25.40
C ARG A 487 14.80 -19.13 -25.46
N ALA A 488 15.87 -18.94 -24.67
CA ALA A 488 16.98 -19.85 -24.57
C ALA A 488 16.61 -21.17 -23.85
N ALA A 489 15.74 -21.10 -22.88
CA ALA A 489 15.24 -22.27 -22.15
C ALA A 489 14.37 -23.18 -23.04
N GLY A 490 13.62 -22.59 -24.00
CA GLY A 490 12.80 -23.35 -24.97
C GLY A 490 11.60 -23.99 -24.27
N SER A 491 11.61 -25.36 -24.19
CA SER A 491 10.54 -26.10 -23.49
C SER A 491 10.73 -26.21 -21.96
N TRP A 492 11.85 -25.71 -21.43
CA TRP A 492 12.14 -25.74 -20.01
C TRP A 492 11.58 -24.49 -19.31
N ASN A 493 11.06 -24.63 -18.10
CA ASN A 493 10.75 -23.48 -17.26
C ASN A 493 12.04 -22.90 -16.66
N LEU A 494 12.12 -21.59 -16.54
CA LEU A 494 13.23 -20.94 -15.85
C LEU A 494 13.23 -21.30 -14.35
N PRO A 495 14.40 -21.30 -13.69
CA PRO A 495 14.52 -21.55 -12.26
C PRO A 495 13.65 -20.62 -11.41
N PRO A 496 13.06 -21.11 -10.30
CA PRO A 496 12.16 -20.32 -9.46
C PRO A 496 12.83 -19.10 -8.80
N GLU A 497 14.15 -19.13 -8.60
CA GLU A 497 14.90 -18.00 -8.04
C GLU A 497 14.82 -16.76 -8.93
N ILE A 498 14.81 -16.94 -10.26
CA ILE A 498 14.68 -15.84 -11.21
C ILE A 498 13.32 -15.17 -11.06
N ARG A 499 12.24 -15.96 -11.04
CA ARG A 499 10.88 -15.42 -10.91
C ARG A 499 10.67 -14.74 -9.57
N ARG A 500 11.13 -15.36 -8.46
CA ARG A 500 11.05 -14.75 -7.12
C ARG A 500 11.82 -13.43 -7.01
N SER A 501 12.98 -13.36 -7.66
CA SER A 501 13.76 -12.11 -7.66
C SER A 501 13.07 -11.01 -8.47
N LEU A 502 12.39 -11.35 -9.57
CA LEU A 502 11.58 -10.40 -10.35
C LEU A 502 10.34 -9.94 -9.55
N ASP A 503 9.59 -10.88 -8.97
CA ASP A 503 8.42 -10.55 -8.13
C ASP A 503 8.80 -9.70 -6.91
N GLY A 504 10.01 -9.90 -6.37
CA GLY A 504 10.57 -9.11 -5.26
C GLY A 504 11.31 -7.84 -5.68
N TRP A 505 11.26 -7.46 -6.96
CA TRP A 505 11.94 -6.29 -7.53
C TRP A 505 13.47 -6.23 -7.27
N GLN A 506 14.09 -7.41 -7.15
CA GLN A 506 15.54 -7.58 -6.95
C GLN A 506 16.22 -7.78 -8.30
N PHE A 507 16.23 -6.74 -9.15
CA PHE A 507 16.60 -6.86 -10.57
C PHE A 507 18.04 -7.25 -10.80
N ASP A 508 19.01 -6.76 -10.01
CA ASP A 508 20.42 -7.15 -10.13
C ASP A 508 20.61 -8.63 -9.80
N GLN A 509 19.90 -9.16 -8.81
CA GLN A 509 19.90 -10.57 -8.45
C GLN A 509 19.26 -11.42 -9.53
N ALA A 510 18.13 -10.97 -10.07
CA ALA A 510 17.47 -11.65 -11.20
C ALA A 510 18.40 -11.74 -12.42
N LEU A 511 19.10 -10.66 -12.78
CA LEU A 511 20.07 -10.61 -13.86
C LEU A 511 21.24 -11.58 -13.61
N SER A 512 21.75 -11.65 -12.38
CA SER A 512 22.79 -12.61 -11.99
C SER A 512 22.33 -14.04 -12.17
N PHE A 513 21.12 -14.37 -11.67
CA PHE A 513 20.54 -15.71 -11.85
C PHE A 513 20.28 -16.06 -13.31
N MET A 514 19.78 -15.11 -14.12
CA MET A 514 19.60 -15.33 -15.56
C MET A 514 20.92 -15.59 -16.29
N SER A 515 21.99 -14.94 -15.88
CA SER A 515 23.34 -15.19 -16.42
C SER A 515 23.81 -16.61 -16.09
N GLN A 516 23.64 -17.06 -14.86
CA GLN A 516 23.97 -18.43 -14.43
C GLN A 516 23.11 -19.47 -15.16
N ALA A 517 21.79 -19.21 -15.25
CA ALA A 517 20.87 -20.09 -15.99
C ALA A 517 21.28 -20.26 -17.46
N ARG A 518 21.73 -19.17 -18.10
CA ARG A 518 22.22 -19.22 -19.47
C ARG A 518 23.46 -20.10 -19.59
N GLY A 519 24.39 -20.08 -18.62
CA GLY A 519 25.53 -20.99 -18.54
C GLY A 519 25.10 -22.44 -18.49
N ILE A 520 24.13 -22.78 -17.67
CA ILE A 520 23.55 -24.13 -17.52
C ILE A 520 22.89 -24.59 -18.85
N LEU A 521 22.11 -23.70 -19.49
CA LEU A 521 21.49 -24.00 -20.79
C LEU A 521 22.54 -24.27 -21.87
N THR A 522 23.69 -23.58 -21.85
CA THR A 522 24.81 -23.86 -22.72
C THR A 522 25.41 -25.26 -22.45
N GLN A 523 25.55 -25.62 -21.14
CA GLN A 523 26.00 -26.96 -20.75
C GLN A 523 24.97 -28.04 -21.17
N ARG A 524 23.66 -27.79 -21.03
CA ARG A 524 22.59 -28.65 -21.53
C ARG A 524 22.79 -28.99 -23.02
N ASP A 525 23.02 -27.97 -23.84
CA ASP A 525 23.21 -28.13 -25.26
C ASP A 525 24.50 -28.91 -25.56
N GLN A 526 25.57 -28.69 -24.79
CA GLN A 526 26.81 -29.47 -24.85
C GLN A 526 26.56 -30.93 -24.45
N ILE A 527 25.87 -31.21 -23.36
CA ILE A 527 25.50 -32.56 -22.90
C ILE A 527 24.71 -33.28 -23.97
N ALA A 528 23.73 -32.63 -24.59
CA ALA A 528 22.93 -33.21 -25.64
C ALA A 528 23.81 -33.63 -26.87
N ASN A 529 24.74 -32.76 -27.25
CA ASN A 529 25.64 -33.02 -28.34
C ASN A 529 26.65 -34.15 -28.04
N GLU A 530 27.21 -34.19 -26.82
CA GLU A 530 28.14 -35.23 -26.39
C GLU A 530 27.44 -36.59 -26.22
N ALA A 531 26.23 -36.59 -25.65
CA ALA A 531 25.41 -37.81 -25.47
C ALA A 531 25.13 -38.51 -26.81
N VAL A 532 24.85 -37.73 -27.87
CA VAL A 532 24.67 -38.28 -29.23
C VAL A 532 25.94 -38.98 -29.72
N LYS A 533 27.12 -38.39 -29.51
CA LYS A 533 28.40 -38.98 -29.89
C LYS A 533 28.66 -40.29 -29.14
N GLU A 534 28.31 -40.32 -27.88
CA GLU A 534 28.46 -41.47 -27.00
C GLU A 534 27.34 -42.51 -27.16
N LEU A 535 26.44 -42.38 -28.13
CA LEU A 535 25.31 -43.28 -28.40
C LEU A 535 24.39 -43.47 -27.17
N THR A 536 24.13 -42.40 -26.46
CA THR A 536 23.24 -42.34 -25.30
C THR A 536 22.30 -41.12 -25.40
N THR A 537 21.41 -40.95 -24.45
CA THR A 537 20.50 -39.79 -24.35
C THR A 537 20.70 -39.06 -23.02
N PRO A 538 20.58 -37.71 -22.96
CA PRO A 538 20.61 -36.98 -21.71
C PRO A 538 19.51 -37.47 -20.77
N PRO A 539 19.80 -37.64 -19.48
CA PRO A 539 18.76 -37.95 -18.49
C PRO A 539 17.88 -36.74 -18.23
N PRO A 540 16.65 -36.93 -17.68
CA PRO A 540 15.74 -35.81 -17.29
C PRO A 540 16.15 -35.12 -16.01
N THR A 541 17.20 -35.55 -15.33
CA THR A 541 17.64 -35.09 -14.00
C THR A 541 18.08 -33.63 -14.04
N LEU A 542 18.79 -33.18 -15.06
CA LEU A 542 19.19 -31.79 -15.22
C LEU A 542 17.99 -30.86 -15.40
N GLN A 543 17.00 -31.24 -16.22
CA GLN A 543 15.77 -30.46 -16.36
C GLN A 543 15.04 -30.35 -15.04
N THR A 544 14.86 -31.46 -14.33
CA THR A 544 14.18 -31.47 -13.02
C THR A 544 14.92 -30.59 -12.01
N ALA A 545 16.25 -30.66 -11.96
CA ALA A 545 17.07 -29.82 -11.09
C ALA A 545 16.91 -28.33 -11.46
N PHE A 546 16.90 -27.97 -12.71
CA PHE A 546 16.79 -26.61 -13.23
C PHE A 546 15.43 -26.00 -12.95
N GLU A 547 14.35 -26.72 -13.18
CA GLU A 547 12.98 -26.21 -13.08
C GLU A 547 12.44 -26.21 -11.63
N ALA A 548 12.81 -27.22 -10.82
CA ALA A 548 12.20 -27.45 -9.51
C ALA A 548 13.14 -27.15 -8.34
N THR A 549 14.45 -27.46 -8.46
CA THR A 549 15.38 -27.35 -7.33
C THR A 549 16.17 -26.02 -7.38
N GLY A 550 16.47 -25.53 -8.58
CA GLY A 550 17.10 -24.23 -8.81
C GLY A 550 18.51 -24.29 -9.36
N ILE A 551 19.10 -23.11 -9.53
CA ILE A 551 20.35 -22.88 -10.26
C ILE A 551 21.52 -23.68 -9.70
N THR A 552 21.68 -23.69 -8.36
CA THR A 552 22.82 -24.38 -7.72
C THR A 552 22.79 -25.89 -7.95
N ALA A 553 21.62 -26.50 -7.84
CA ALA A 553 21.43 -27.91 -8.06
C ALA A 553 21.64 -28.28 -9.56
N ALA A 554 21.06 -27.48 -10.44
CA ALA A 554 21.20 -27.68 -11.88
C ALA A 554 22.65 -27.52 -12.37
N SER A 555 23.40 -26.55 -11.82
CA SER A 555 24.83 -26.38 -12.16
C SER A 555 25.68 -27.58 -11.74
N ARG A 556 25.36 -28.17 -10.56
CA ARG A 556 26.05 -29.38 -10.09
C ARG A 556 25.72 -30.58 -10.97
N GLU A 557 24.45 -30.77 -11.28
CA GLU A 557 23.98 -31.86 -12.14
C GLU A 557 24.59 -31.75 -13.53
N ALA A 558 24.60 -30.60 -14.17
CA ALA A 558 25.22 -30.40 -15.47
C ALA A 558 26.72 -30.73 -15.47
N ALA A 559 27.43 -30.36 -14.42
CA ALA A 559 28.84 -30.68 -14.26
C ALA A 559 29.06 -32.20 -14.13
N GLN A 560 28.22 -32.89 -13.36
CA GLN A 560 28.28 -34.34 -13.18
C GLN A 560 27.93 -35.09 -14.48
N GLU A 561 26.90 -34.66 -15.21
CA GLU A 561 26.56 -35.26 -16.51
C GLU A 561 27.70 -35.12 -17.53
N LEU A 562 28.37 -33.96 -17.61
CA LEU A 562 29.52 -33.73 -18.45
C LEU A 562 30.73 -34.58 -18.05
N GLU A 563 30.98 -34.76 -16.74
CA GLU A 563 32.04 -35.62 -16.21
C GLU A 563 31.81 -37.06 -16.65
N VAL A 564 30.58 -37.57 -16.50
CA VAL A 564 30.24 -38.95 -16.93
C VAL A 564 30.38 -39.12 -18.43
N LEU A 565 29.95 -38.13 -19.23
CA LEU A 565 30.18 -38.19 -20.70
C LEU A 565 31.65 -38.18 -21.08
N ASN A 566 32.48 -37.46 -20.33
CA ASN A 566 33.94 -37.49 -20.53
C ASN A 566 34.52 -38.90 -20.21
N GLU A 567 34.02 -39.56 -19.16
CA GLU A 567 34.45 -40.92 -18.82
C GLU A 567 33.97 -41.95 -19.89
N LEU A 568 32.73 -41.83 -20.40
CA LEU A 568 32.21 -42.63 -21.51
C LEU A 568 33.08 -42.46 -22.76
N SER A 569 33.44 -41.23 -23.11
CA SER A 569 34.31 -40.91 -24.22
C SER A 569 35.71 -41.45 -24.02
N ALA A 570 36.26 -41.41 -22.81
CA ALA A 570 37.56 -42.01 -22.51
C ALA A 570 37.53 -43.54 -22.64
N ALA A 571 36.45 -44.17 -22.18
CA ALA A 571 36.24 -45.61 -22.33
C ALA A 571 36.11 -46.02 -23.82
N ASP A 572 35.36 -45.20 -24.61
CA ASP A 572 35.22 -45.50 -26.07
C ASP A 572 36.55 -45.34 -26.82
N ARG A 573 37.35 -44.33 -26.48
CA ARG A 573 38.71 -44.17 -27.00
C ARG A 573 39.63 -45.35 -26.63
N ALA A 574 39.56 -45.81 -25.35
CA ALA A 574 40.31 -47.00 -24.93
C ALA A 574 39.88 -48.26 -25.68
N ARG A 575 38.56 -48.36 -26.01
CA ARG A 575 38.05 -49.47 -26.88
C ARG A 575 38.59 -49.43 -28.26
N THR A 576 38.71 -48.26 -28.88
CA THR A 576 39.11 -48.10 -30.28
C THR A 576 40.63 -48.18 -30.52
N ASN A 577 41.44 -48.07 -29.46
CA ASN A 577 42.91 -48.25 -29.60
C ASN A 577 43.27 -49.65 -30.15
N SER A 578 44.07 -49.64 -31.15
CA SER A 578 44.47 -50.86 -31.90
C SER A 578 45.03 -51.98 -30.98
N GLY A 579 44.33 -53.10 -30.93
CA GLY A 579 44.74 -54.25 -30.12
C GLY A 579 45.35 -55.38 -31.03
N GLY A 580 46.20 -56.19 -30.49
CA GLY A 580 46.74 -57.45 -31.10
C GLY A 580 46.26 -58.61 -30.22
N ALA A 581 46.68 -59.81 -30.60
CA ALA A 581 46.34 -61.07 -29.92
C ALA A 581 46.56 -61.01 -28.38
N ALA A 582 47.54 -60.22 -27.93
CA ALA A 582 47.82 -60.05 -26.52
C ALA A 582 46.64 -59.35 -25.82
N ARG A 583 46.02 -58.32 -26.45
CA ARG A 583 44.85 -57.63 -25.90
C ARG A 583 43.64 -58.57 -25.83
N ASP A 584 43.36 -59.32 -26.84
CA ASP A 584 42.27 -60.30 -26.89
C ASP A 584 42.40 -61.37 -25.81
N LEU A 585 43.59 -61.86 -25.58
CA LEU A 585 43.89 -62.73 -24.42
C LEU A 585 43.79 -62.06 -23.09
N GLY A 586 44.13 -60.77 -23.01
CA GLY A 586 43.93 -59.96 -21.76
C GLY A 586 42.50 -59.73 -21.37
N LEU A 587 41.60 -59.70 -22.33
CA LEU A 587 40.16 -59.54 -22.08
C LEU A 587 39.42 -60.85 -21.74
N LEU A 588 40.08 -62.01 -21.79
CA LEU A 588 39.41 -63.27 -21.43
C LEU A 588 38.80 -63.20 -19.99
N GLY A 589 37.47 -63.29 -19.85
CA GLY A 589 36.77 -63.26 -18.62
C GLY A 589 36.35 -61.86 -18.19
N ALA A 590 36.60 -60.81 -18.94
CA ALA A 590 36.09 -59.45 -18.82
C ALA A 590 35.25 -59.12 -20.05
N ASP A 591 34.13 -58.40 -19.85
CA ASP A 591 33.30 -57.87 -20.96
C ASP A 591 33.13 -56.37 -20.81
N PRO A 592 34.21 -55.61 -21.10
CA PRO A 592 34.12 -54.12 -20.98
C PRO A 592 33.18 -53.53 -22.02
N GLN A 593 32.80 -54.23 -23.07
CA GLN A 593 31.79 -53.77 -24.03
C GLN A 593 30.39 -53.80 -23.41
N ALA A 594 30.07 -54.85 -22.67
CA ALA A 594 28.81 -54.94 -21.91
C ALA A 594 28.77 -53.89 -20.78
N GLU A 595 29.91 -53.67 -20.09
CA GLU A 595 30.03 -52.61 -19.06
C GLU A 595 29.83 -51.20 -19.65
N LEU A 596 30.46 -50.85 -20.79
CA LEU A 596 30.26 -49.58 -21.48
C LEU A 596 28.80 -49.41 -21.92
N THR A 597 28.16 -50.48 -22.42
CA THR A 597 26.75 -50.47 -22.80
C THR A 597 25.84 -50.27 -21.58
N ALA A 598 26.19 -50.85 -20.44
CA ALA A 598 25.51 -50.66 -19.17
C ALA A 598 25.70 -49.22 -18.64
N ALA A 599 26.94 -48.69 -18.75
CA ALA A 599 27.25 -47.31 -18.39
C ALA A 599 26.38 -46.28 -19.15
N ARG A 600 26.23 -46.46 -20.46
CA ARG A 600 25.38 -45.64 -21.33
C ARG A 600 23.91 -45.69 -20.92
N ARG A 601 23.41 -46.87 -20.53
CA ARG A 601 22.04 -47.03 -20.02
C ARG A 601 21.85 -46.41 -18.64
N ALA A 602 22.83 -46.58 -17.75
CA ALA A 602 22.82 -45.96 -16.43
C ALA A 602 22.81 -44.42 -16.54
N PHE A 603 23.62 -43.85 -17.43
CA PHE A 603 23.60 -42.41 -17.74
C PHE A 603 22.21 -41.99 -18.22
N ALA A 604 21.65 -42.63 -19.22
CA ALA A 604 20.33 -42.29 -19.76
C ALA A 604 19.20 -42.38 -18.71
N SER A 605 19.35 -43.22 -17.69
CA SER A 605 18.40 -43.33 -16.58
C SER A 605 18.66 -42.36 -15.41
N GLY A 606 19.76 -41.58 -15.44
CA GLY A 606 20.14 -40.63 -14.39
C GLY A 606 20.97 -41.22 -13.25
N ASP A 607 21.38 -42.49 -13.33
CA ASP A 607 22.35 -43.06 -12.38
C ASP A 607 23.77 -42.67 -12.78
N LEU A 608 24.13 -41.40 -12.53
CA LEU A 608 25.44 -40.84 -12.91
C LEU A 608 26.59 -41.52 -12.19
N SER A 609 26.42 -41.92 -10.94
CA SER A 609 27.42 -42.61 -10.14
C SER A 609 27.71 -44.01 -10.70
N GLY A 610 26.67 -44.77 -10.96
CA GLY A 610 26.79 -46.09 -11.60
C GLY A 610 27.37 -46.02 -12.99
N ALA A 611 26.96 -45.03 -13.79
CA ALA A 611 27.49 -44.80 -15.14
C ALA A 611 28.99 -44.50 -15.13
N ALA A 612 29.46 -43.61 -14.24
CA ALA A 612 30.87 -43.27 -14.08
C ALA A 612 31.71 -44.51 -13.70
N GLN A 613 31.25 -45.26 -12.69
CA GLN A 613 31.95 -46.48 -12.24
C GLN A 613 32.09 -47.51 -13.34
N LEU A 614 31.00 -47.78 -14.08
CA LEU A 614 31.02 -48.74 -15.18
C LEU A 614 31.89 -48.25 -16.33
N ALA A 615 31.87 -46.95 -16.66
CA ALA A 615 32.73 -46.40 -17.72
C ALA A 615 34.21 -46.48 -17.37
N VAL A 616 34.57 -46.12 -16.10
CA VAL A 616 35.95 -46.25 -15.59
C VAL A 616 36.39 -47.71 -15.57
N SER A 617 35.52 -48.64 -15.12
CA SER A 617 35.80 -50.08 -15.15
C SER A 617 36.08 -50.58 -16.54
N ALA A 618 35.23 -50.28 -17.51
CA ALA A 618 35.41 -50.63 -18.90
C ALA A 618 36.70 -50.05 -19.49
N ARG A 619 36.99 -48.76 -19.21
CA ARG A 619 38.23 -48.10 -19.64
C ARG A 619 39.45 -48.85 -19.11
N ASN A 620 39.50 -49.07 -17.79
CA ASN A 620 40.63 -49.73 -17.13
C ASN A 620 40.83 -51.14 -17.66
N ALA A 621 39.76 -51.89 -17.94
CA ALA A 621 39.83 -53.20 -18.56
C ALA A 621 40.46 -53.15 -19.93
N TRP A 622 40.10 -52.20 -20.79
CA TRP A 622 40.73 -52.05 -22.10
C TRP A 622 42.16 -51.54 -22.02
N GLU A 623 42.50 -50.58 -21.15
CA GLU A 623 43.88 -50.06 -21.01
C GLU A 623 44.82 -51.10 -20.44
N SER A 624 44.37 -51.94 -19.50
CA SER A 624 45.18 -53.00 -18.90
C SER A 624 45.26 -54.31 -19.74
N ALA A 625 44.37 -54.49 -20.72
CA ALA A 625 44.21 -55.72 -21.49
C ALA A 625 45.51 -56.19 -22.16
N ASN A 626 46.28 -55.27 -22.75
CA ASN A 626 47.50 -55.60 -23.39
C ASN A 626 48.56 -56.15 -22.43
N SER A 627 48.76 -55.52 -21.30
CA SER A 627 49.64 -55.94 -20.19
C SER A 627 49.21 -57.28 -19.59
N ALA A 628 47.87 -57.38 -19.29
CA ALA A 628 47.34 -58.67 -18.81
C ALA A 628 47.44 -59.77 -19.74
N GLY A 629 47.25 -59.52 -21.02
CA GLY A 629 47.45 -60.50 -22.06
C GLY A 629 48.91 -60.94 -22.21
N GLN A 630 49.87 -59.99 -22.15
CA GLN A 630 51.31 -60.34 -22.16
C GLN A 630 51.69 -61.24 -20.94
N ILE A 631 51.16 -60.86 -19.72
CA ILE A 631 51.39 -61.70 -18.55
C ILE A 631 50.79 -63.12 -18.74
N ARG A 632 49.61 -63.26 -19.33
CA ARG A 632 48.98 -64.55 -19.63
C ARG A 632 49.75 -65.32 -20.66
N ILE A 633 50.25 -64.69 -21.69
CA ILE A 633 51.14 -65.34 -22.72
C ILE A 633 52.42 -65.84 -22.07
N VAL A 634 53.11 -64.93 -21.28
CA VAL A 634 54.36 -65.34 -20.62
C VAL A 634 54.05 -66.45 -19.57
N GLY A 635 52.98 -66.31 -18.78
CA GLY A 635 52.58 -67.35 -17.84
C GLY A 635 52.26 -68.69 -18.50
N SER A 636 51.50 -68.66 -19.62
CA SER A 636 51.15 -69.87 -20.36
C SER A 636 52.40 -70.52 -20.96
N LEU A 637 53.27 -69.68 -21.50
CA LEU A 637 54.54 -70.13 -22.04
C LEU A 637 55.45 -70.75 -20.95
N SER A 638 55.49 -70.09 -19.77
CA SER A 638 56.22 -70.53 -18.59
C SER A 638 55.64 -71.84 -18.04
N LEU A 639 54.30 -72.02 -18.02
CA LEU A 639 53.65 -73.28 -17.65
C LEU A 639 53.92 -74.38 -18.65
N LEU A 640 53.94 -74.09 -19.99
CA LEU A 640 54.21 -75.00 -21.02
C LEU A 640 55.69 -75.41 -20.98
N VAL A 641 56.62 -74.49 -20.84
CA VAL A 641 58.03 -74.76 -20.59
C VAL A 641 58.26 -75.53 -19.29
N GLY A 642 57.65 -75.15 -18.23
CA GLY A 642 57.66 -75.85 -16.94
C GLY A 642 57.09 -77.27 -17.02
N GLY A 643 55.97 -77.42 -17.75
CA GLY A 643 55.34 -78.69 -18.06
C GLY A 643 56.24 -79.60 -18.91
N LEU A 644 56.92 -79.01 -19.96
CA LEU A 644 57.88 -79.71 -20.80
C LEU A 644 59.13 -80.09 -19.98
N LEU A 645 59.62 -79.19 -19.08
CA LEU A 645 60.71 -79.50 -18.16
C LEU A 645 60.29 -80.55 -17.15
N LEU A 646 59.12 -80.56 -16.59
CA LEU A 646 58.60 -81.61 -15.73
C LEU A 646 58.43 -82.93 -16.47
N LEU A 647 57.90 -82.88 -17.68
CA LEU A 647 57.79 -84.03 -18.58
C LEU A 647 59.20 -84.53 -18.97
N GLY A 648 60.14 -83.67 -19.30
CA GLY A 648 61.56 -84.01 -19.54
C GLY A 648 62.18 -84.58 -18.25
N LEU A 649 61.92 -84.02 -17.05
CA LEU A 649 62.40 -84.58 -15.80
C LEU A 649 61.73 -85.93 -15.47
N TYR A 650 60.46 -86.07 -15.77
CA TYR A 650 59.70 -87.37 -15.63
C TYR A 650 60.26 -88.43 -16.63
N ILE A 651 60.51 -88.08 -17.83
CA ILE A 651 61.14 -88.93 -18.82
C ILE A 651 62.60 -89.31 -18.37
N TRP A 652 63.37 -88.32 -17.86
CA TRP A 652 64.70 -88.49 -17.30
C TRP A 652 64.67 -89.38 -16.01
N MET A 653 63.74 -89.15 -15.09
CA MET A 653 63.62 -90.04 -13.97
C MET A 653 63.12 -91.47 -14.24
N ARG A 654 62.37 -91.67 -15.37
CA ARG A 654 61.92 -92.97 -15.80
C ARG A 654 63.01 -93.73 -16.61
N GLY A 655 63.95 -92.99 -17.21
CA GLY A 655 65.08 -93.53 -17.94
C GLY A 655 66.35 -93.86 -17.15
N GLY A 656 66.39 -93.30 -15.91
CA GLY A 656 67.61 -93.45 -15.09
C GLY A 656 67.42 -94.33 -13.83
N ARG A 657 67.14 -95.69 -14.02
CA ARG A 657 67.58 -96.67 -13.03
C ARG A 657 68.96 -97.14 -13.46
N LEU A 658 70.01 -96.63 -12.77
CA LEU A 658 71.23 -97.41 -12.41
C LEU A 658 72.24 -96.43 -11.71
N ARG A 659 72.51 -96.78 -10.49
CA ARG A 659 73.73 -96.60 -9.62
C ARG A 659 74.08 -95.20 -9.16
N VAL A 660 74.49 -94.91 -7.99
CA VAL A 660 75.03 -95.58 -6.80
C VAL A 660 75.29 -94.43 -5.80
N ALA A 661 74.82 -94.60 -4.61
CA ALA A 661 75.42 -94.53 -3.33
C ALA A 661 76.35 -93.37 -2.91
N ALA A 662 76.09 -92.87 -1.75
CA ALA A 662 76.97 -92.38 -0.64
C ALA A 662 77.53 -90.92 -0.86
N THR A 663 77.54 -90.09 -0.01
CA THR A 663 77.84 -89.92 1.43
C THR A 663 77.36 -88.53 1.91
N ALA A 664 76.60 -88.43 2.86
CA ALA A 664 76.86 -88.08 4.23
C ALA A 664 77.52 -86.72 4.50
N ALA A 665 76.89 -86.02 5.33
CA ALA A 665 77.30 -85.19 6.49
C ALA A 665 77.23 -83.61 6.35
N THR A 666 76.51 -83.18 7.11
CA THR A 666 76.59 -82.46 8.36
C THR A 666 76.46 -80.92 8.29
N ALA A 667 75.55 -80.56 9.06
CA ALA A 667 75.53 -79.47 10.07
C ALA A 667 75.52 -78.01 9.43
N GLY A 668 74.79 -77.16 9.93
CA GLY A 668 74.17 -76.89 11.22
C GLY A 668 73.60 -75.54 11.22
N THR A 669 72.49 -75.50 11.88
CA THR A 669 72.12 -74.50 12.87
C THR A 669 72.14 -73.03 12.59
N ALA A 670 71.06 -72.55 12.89
CA ALA A 670 70.53 -71.59 13.85
C ALA A 670 69.92 -70.33 13.17
N GLY A 671 68.69 -70.17 13.45
CA GLY A 671 68.12 -69.47 14.49
C GLY A 671 67.74 -68.09 13.99
N GLY A 672 66.75 -67.58 14.20
CA GLY A 672 65.73 -67.56 15.15
C GLY A 672 64.83 -66.37 14.89
N HIS A 673 63.67 -66.56 15.26
CA HIS A 673 62.72 -65.57 15.85
C HIS A 673 62.56 -64.23 15.16
N ALA A 674 61.44 -63.67 15.08
CA ALA A 674 60.07 -63.80 15.66
C ALA A 674 59.35 -62.54 15.34
N SER A 675 58.09 -62.72 15.24
CA SER A 675 57.08 -61.83 15.79
C SER A 675 57.14 -60.33 15.37
N GLY A 676 56.16 -59.72 15.03
CA GLY A 676 54.75 -59.74 15.45
C GLY A 676 54.14 -58.42 15.09
N VAL A 677 52.90 -58.52 14.95
CA VAL A 677 51.87 -57.61 15.52
C VAL A 677 51.78 -56.18 15.02
N ALA A 678 50.75 -55.88 14.34
CA ALA A 678 49.52 -55.19 14.69
C ALA A 678 49.61 -53.69 15.02
N ALA A 679 48.59 -53.05 14.58
CA ALA A 679 47.85 -51.89 15.17
C ALA A 679 47.92 -50.60 14.35
N GLY A 680 46.70 -50.17 13.87
CA GLY A 680 46.41 -48.73 13.75
C GLY A 680 46.29 -48.14 15.15
N PRO A 681 45.77 -47.07 15.42
CA PRO A 681 44.93 -46.08 14.67
C PRO A 681 45.26 -44.64 15.05
N THR A 682 44.20 -43.74 14.89
CA THR A 682 43.90 -42.44 15.56
C THR A 682 44.31 -41.21 14.77
N VAL A 683 43.24 -40.45 14.36
CA VAL A 683 42.57 -39.32 15.04
C VAL A 683 43.52 -38.11 15.31
N GLY A 684 43.07 -36.97 14.84
CA GLY A 684 43.60 -35.64 15.23
C GLY A 684 42.96 -34.59 14.37
N GLU A 685 41.94 -34.10 14.83
CA GLU A 685 41.43 -32.75 15.17
C GLU A 685 42.45 -31.60 15.03
N GLY A 686 41.89 -30.44 14.63
CA GLY A 686 42.48 -29.11 14.81
C GLY A 686 42.17 -28.21 13.64
N ALA A 687 41.16 -27.47 13.73
CA ALA A 687 40.94 -26.13 14.30
C ALA A 687 41.42 -24.98 13.41
N ALA A 688 40.40 -24.19 13.09
CA ALA A 688 40.31 -22.72 13.15
C ALA A 688 41.19 -21.83 12.25
N SER A 689 40.55 -20.93 11.60
CA SER A 689 40.74 -19.48 11.67
C SER A 689 40.25 -18.78 10.41
N GLU A 690 39.18 -17.99 10.58
CA GLU A 690 39.15 -16.51 10.41
C GLU A 690 39.66 -15.94 9.08
N ALA A 691 38.76 -15.23 8.42
CA ALA A 691 38.78 -13.78 8.20
C ALA A 691 37.65 -13.35 7.25
N ALA A 692 36.72 -12.66 7.72
CA ALA A 692 36.24 -11.29 7.52
C ALA A 692 36.64 -10.57 6.23
N ALA A 693 35.63 -10.08 5.51
CA ALA A 693 35.59 -8.74 4.91
C ALA A 693 34.21 -8.46 4.32
N SER A 694 33.50 -7.59 4.96
CA SER A 694 32.82 -6.36 4.55
C SER A 694 32.53 -6.16 3.07
N ALA A 695 31.27 -5.96 2.75
CA ALA A 695 30.84 -4.99 1.74
C ALA A 695 29.47 -4.42 2.13
N VAL A 696 29.45 -3.11 2.31
CA VAL A 696 28.35 -2.22 2.62
C VAL A 696 27.57 -1.95 1.33
N GLY A 697 26.24 -2.10 1.39
CA GLY A 697 25.33 -1.53 0.40
C GLY A 697 24.29 -0.67 1.12
N PRO A 698 23.78 0.40 0.52
CA PRO A 698 23.05 1.43 1.26
C PRO A 698 21.60 1.01 1.53
N ALA A 699 21.21 1.14 2.78
CA ALA A 699 19.82 0.99 3.22
C ALA A 699 19.06 2.29 2.98
N SER A 700 17.88 2.19 2.39
CA SER A 700 16.88 3.23 2.33
C SER A 700 16.28 3.41 3.73
N ASP A 701 16.50 4.58 4.30
CA ASP A 701 16.04 4.94 5.64
C ASP A 701 14.53 5.27 5.65
N VAL A 702 13.73 4.28 5.96
CA VAL A 702 12.42 4.53 6.60
C VAL A 702 12.73 4.69 8.09
N VAL A 703 12.61 5.90 8.62
CA VAL A 703 12.74 6.13 10.06
C VAL A 703 11.45 5.68 10.73
N GLU A 704 11.41 4.41 11.06
CA GLU A 704 10.44 3.83 11.98
C GLU A 704 11.03 3.91 13.39
N LEU A 705 10.23 4.32 14.37
CA LEU A 705 10.69 4.38 15.76
C LEU A 705 10.80 2.95 16.31
N SER A 706 11.99 2.34 16.18
CA SER A 706 12.29 1.04 16.78
C SER A 706 12.99 1.19 18.14
N ALA A 707 12.67 0.25 19.05
CA ALA A 707 13.25 0.26 20.40
C ALA A 707 14.74 -0.07 20.35
N THR A 708 15.55 0.74 21.05
CA THR A 708 16.87 0.32 21.50
C THR A 708 16.67 -0.60 22.72
N GLU A 709 17.05 -1.86 22.58
CA GLU A 709 17.13 -2.78 23.71
C GLU A 709 18.24 -2.32 24.65
N THR A 710 17.88 -1.89 25.85
CA THR A 710 18.77 -1.92 27.00
C THR A 710 18.66 -3.28 27.63
N ALA A 711 19.71 -4.09 27.47
CA ALA A 711 19.85 -5.37 28.12
C ALA A 711 19.94 -5.20 29.64
N GLY A 712 19.07 -5.85 30.37
CA GLY A 712 19.10 -6.02 31.82
C GLY A 712 18.42 -7.31 32.17
N ASP A 713 19.24 -8.30 32.44
CA ASP A 713 19.08 -9.55 33.17
C ASP A 713 17.83 -10.42 32.99
N GLY A 714 18.16 -11.66 32.57
CA GLY A 714 17.28 -12.75 32.29
C GLY A 714 16.56 -13.35 33.49
N VAL A 715 15.41 -13.92 33.19
CA VAL A 715 14.96 -15.21 33.75
C VAL A 715 14.13 -15.88 32.64
N ALA A 716 14.60 -17.07 32.29
CA ALA A 716 13.84 -18.01 31.47
C ALA A 716 12.64 -18.54 32.24
N LEU A 717 11.49 -18.62 31.58
CA LEU A 717 10.47 -19.64 31.92
C LEU A 717 9.64 -19.99 30.68
N ALA A 718 9.49 -21.29 30.57
CA ALA A 718 8.91 -22.08 29.51
C ALA A 718 7.41 -21.89 29.32
N ASP A 719 7.04 -22.09 28.06
CA ASP A 719 5.92 -22.88 27.53
C ASP A 719 4.63 -22.98 28.38
N ALA A 720 3.56 -22.36 27.87
CA ALA A 720 2.20 -22.87 28.02
C ALA A 720 1.32 -22.37 26.88
N GLY A 721 0.96 -23.29 26.02
CA GLY A 721 0.02 -23.05 24.93
C GLY A 721 -1.43 -22.95 25.40
N ARG A 722 -2.22 -22.36 24.52
CA ARG A 722 -3.68 -22.47 24.30
C ARG A 722 -4.59 -22.36 25.52
N ASP A 723 -5.38 -21.31 25.51
CA ASP A 723 -6.82 -21.40 25.33
C ASP A 723 -7.42 -20.00 25.19
N ALA A 724 -8.18 -19.81 24.13
CA ALA A 724 -9.04 -18.65 23.94
C ALA A 724 -10.28 -18.83 24.83
N SER A 725 -10.52 -17.89 25.73
CA SER A 725 -11.85 -17.65 26.29
C SER A 725 -12.06 -16.15 26.47
N GLU A 726 -13.06 -15.64 25.77
CA GLU A 726 -13.70 -14.35 26.00
C GLU A 726 -14.13 -14.26 27.46
N ASP A 727 -13.54 -13.34 28.22
CA ASP A 727 -14.24 -12.57 29.23
C ASP A 727 -13.43 -11.30 29.56
N GLY A 728 -14.06 -10.14 29.36
CA GLY A 728 -13.41 -8.84 29.48
C GLY A 728 -13.47 -8.31 30.92
N SER A 729 -12.52 -8.69 31.76
CA SER A 729 -12.17 -7.91 32.98
C SER A 729 -10.96 -8.55 33.66
N ASP A 730 -9.85 -7.81 33.72
CA ASP A 730 -8.61 -7.97 34.49
C ASP A 730 -7.32 -8.26 33.68
N GLU A 731 -7.20 -7.74 32.47
CA GLU A 731 -5.90 -7.76 31.81
C GLU A 731 -5.00 -6.69 32.48
N SER A 732 -3.84 -7.09 33.05
CA SER A 732 -2.93 -6.19 33.73
C SER A 732 -2.28 -5.19 32.76
N ALA A 733 -1.88 -3.99 33.26
CA ALA A 733 -1.18 -3.00 32.44
C ALA A 733 0.07 -3.57 31.76
N TYR A 734 0.75 -4.54 32.41
CA TYR A 734 1.91 -5.21 31.83
C TYR A 734 1.52 -6.13 30.66
N ALA A 735 0.45 -6.91 30.78
CA ALA A 735 -0.03 -7.77 29.69
C ALA A 735 -0.47 -6.93 28.47
N LEU A 736 -1.17 -5.82 28.72
CA LEU A 736 -1.55 -4.83 27.68
C LEU A 736 -0.31 -4.20 27.03
N LEU A 737 0.74 -3.86 27.82
CA LEU A 737 1.99 -3.35 27.27
C LEU A 737 2.66 -4.37 26.35
N GLN A 738 2.78 -5.62 26.76
CA GLN A 738 3.37 -6.70 25.94
C GLN A 738 2.60 -6.90 24.63
N ARG A 739 1.26 -6.89 24.70
CA ARG A 739 0.40 -7.01 23.54
C ARG A 739 0.54 -5.80 22.61
N GLY A 740 0.60 -4.59 23.18
CA GLY A 740 0.81 -3.36 22.41
C GLY A 740 2.18 -3.35 21.71
N GLN A 741 3.24 -3.80 22.39
CA GLN A 741 4.57 -3.93 21.81
C GLN A 741 4.63 -5.01 20.71
N ALA A 742 3.88 -6.11 20.84
CA ALA A 742 3.74 -7.10 19.78
C ALA A 742 3.09 -6.49 18.54
N LEU A 743 1.97 -5.78 18.72
CA LEU A 743 1.29 -5.08 17.63
C LEU A 743 2.17 -4.01 16.95
N LEU A 744 3.03 -3.32 17.71
CA LEU A 744 4.01 -2.38 17.14
C LEU A 744 5.09 -3.09 16.31
N ARG A 745 5.54 -4.27 16.72
CA ARG A 745 6.49 -5.09 15.92
C ARG A 745 5.86 -5.58 14.63
N ASP A 746 4.57 -5.89 14.67
CA ASP A 746 3.81 -6.38 13.53
C ASP A 746 3.20 -5.23 12.69
N HIS A 747 3.64 -3.98 12.93
CA HIS A 747 3.21 -2.74 12.25
C HIS A 747 1.71 -2.40 12.37
N HIS A 748 1.00 -3.03 13.32
CA HIS A 748 -0.40 -2.73 13.62
C HIS A 748 -0.54 -1.52 14.55
N ASN A 749 -0.01 -0.36 14.12
CA ASN A 749 0.22 0.81 14.96
C ASN A 749 -1.08 1.38 15.58
N ALA A 750 -2.17 1.44 14.81
CA ALA A 750 -3.45 1.94 15.32
C ALA A 750 -4.06 1.00 16.38
N GLN A 751 -3.96 -0.32 16.20
CA GLN A 751 -4.40 -1.30 17.18
C GLN A 751 -3.51 -1.29 18.42
N ALA A 752 -2.21 -1.10 18.23
CA ALA A 752 -1.27 -0.90 19.33
C ALA A 752 -1.65 0.31 20.18
N ALA A 753 -2.02 1.44 19.57
CA ALA A 753 -2.46 2.63 20.28
C ALA A 753 -3.66 2.34 21.19
N VAL A 754 -4.70 1.66 20.68
CA VAL A 754 -5.90 1.31 21.46
C VAL A 754 -5.57 0.44 22.68
N VAL A 755 -4.72 -0.57 22.50
CA VAL A 755 -4.30 -1.48 23.58
C VAL A 755 -3.44 -0.73 24.59
N LEU A 756 -2.52 0.11 24.13
CA LEU A 756 -1.60 0.88 24.98
C LEU A 756 -2.29 2.02 25.71
N GLU A 757 -3.36 2.60 25.16
CA GLU A 757 -4.23 3.54 25.89
C GLU A 757 -4.92 2.87 27.09
N ARG A 758 -5.35 1.60 26.95
CA ARG A 758 -5.87 0.84 28.07
C ARG A 758 -4.80 0.61 29.12
N ALA A 759 -3.57 0.27 28.72
CA ALA A 759 -2.45 0.13 29.64
C ALA A 759 -2.14 1.46 30.35
N ALA A 760 -2.11 2.58 29.64
CA ALA A 760 -1.85 3.91 30.19
C ALA A 760 -2.95 4.36 31.17
N ARG A 761 -4.22 3.98 30.96
CA ARG A 761 -5.29 4.24 31.94
C ARG A 761 -5.10 3.48 33.25
N LEU A 762 -4.48 2.31 33.23
CA LEU A 762 -4.19 1.51 34.43
C LEU A 762 -2.93 1.98 35.18
N GLU A 763 -1.89 2.40 34.44
CA GLU A 763 -0.63 2.90 34.99
C GLU A 763 -0.19 4.17 34.26
N GLN A 764 -0.74 5.31 34.68
CA GLN A 764 -0.57 6.61 33.99
C GLN A 764 0.87 7.18 34.02
N SER A 765 1.69 6.77 34.99
CA SER A 765 3.04 7.31 35.18
C SER A 765 4.15 6.32 34.79
N LYS A 766 3.83 5.31 33.97
CA LYS A 766 4.85 4.33 33.55
C LYS A 766 5.47 4.72 32.22
N GLY A 767 6.74 5.19 32.27
CA GLY A 767 7.47 5.68 31.10
C GLY A 767 7.49 4.69 29.92
N SER A 768 7.65 3.37 30.18
CA SER A 768 7.65 2.36 29.12
C SER A 768 6.30 2.22 28.40
N ILE A 769 5.18 2.47 29.06
CA ILE A 769 3.84 2.49 28.45
C ILE A 769 3.69 3.75 27.61
N LEU A 770 4.08 4.93 28.16
CA LEU A 770 4.00 6.19 27.44
C LEU A 770 4.92 6.20 26.22
N GLU A 771 6.12 5.62 26.31
CA GLU A 771 7.00 5.47 25.16
C GLU A 771 6.38 4.62 24.06
N ALA A 772 5.87 3.44 24.41
CA ALA A 772 5.22 2.56 23.46
C ALA A 772 3.96 3.20 22.84
N LEU A 773 3.15 3.90 23.66
CA LEU A 773 1.95 4.60 23.21
C LEU A 773 2.27 5.76 22.26
N GLY A 774 3.26 6.59 22.62
CA GLY A 774 3.73 7.69 21.77
C GLY A 774 4.24 7.18 20.41
N ARG A 775 4.95 6.04 20.40
CA ARG A 775 5.36 5.37 19.16
C ARG A 775 4.16 4.90 18.33
N ALA A 776 3.17 4.31 18.99
CA ALA A 776 1.96 3.86 18.31
C ALA A 776 1.20 5.02 17.67
N TYR A 777 1.06 6.14 18.38
CA TYR A 777 0.47 7.36 17.84
C TYR A 777 1.30 7.94 16.68
N PHE A 778 2.62 8.05 16.87
CA PHE A 778 3.50 8.58 15.82
C PHE A 778 3.41 7.75 14.54
N ASN A 779 3.54 6.43 14.67
CA ASN A 779 3.54 5.50 13.52
C ASN A 779 2.14 5.33 12.89
N SER A 780 1.06 5.68 13.62
CA SER A 780 -0.30 5.75 13.07
C SER A 780 -0.69 7.15 12.55
N GLY A 781 0.26 8.09 12.49
CA GLY A 781 0.04 9.44 11.97
C GLY A 781 -0.63 10.42 12.93
N GLN A 782 -0.88 10.04 14.19
CA GLN A 782 -1.51 10.88 15.23
C GLN A 782 -0.44 11.73 15.93
N HIS A 783 0.18 12.67 15.19
CA HIS A 783 1.40 13.36 15.64
C HIS A 783 1.17 14.30 16.81
N GLU A 784 -0.02 14.94 16.95
CA GLU A 784 -0.40 15.73 18.11
C GLU A 784 -0.42 14.87 19.37
N ARG A 785 -1.15 13.74 19.32
CA ARG A 785 -1.24 12.80 20.44
C ARG A 785 0.10 12.17 20.78
N ALA A 786 0.92 11.93 19.75
CA ALA A 786 2.29 11.47 19.94
C ALA A 786 3.13 12.53 20.70
N ALA A 787 3.04 13.80 20.31
CA ALA A 787 3.74 14.90 20.98
C ALA A 787 3.30 15.00 22.44
N GLU A 788 2.00 15.07 22.73
CA GLU A 788 1.45 15.10 24.09
C GLU A 788 1.92 13.92 24.94
N THR A 789 1.95 12.73 24.35
CA THR A 789 2.38 11.50 25.05
C THR A 789 3.88 11.52 25.34
N PHE A 790 4.71 12.01 24.41
CA PHE A 790 6.15 12.16 24.66
C PHE A 790 6.47 13.33 25.61
N GLU A 791 5.68 14.40 25.62
CA GLU A 791 5.76 15.45 26.65
C GLU A 791 5.48 14.86 28.03
N ALA A 792 4.40 14.08 28.18
CA ALA A 792 4.10 13.38 29.42
C ALA A 792 5.19 12.39 29.85
N LEU A 793 5.85 11.71 28.89
CA LEU A 793 7.02 10.89 29.19
C LEU A 793 8.19 11.73 29.73
N LEU A 794 8.44 12.89 29.14
CA LEU A 794 9.54 13.78 29.54
C LEU A 794 9.25 14.53 30.86
N GLU A 795 7.99 14.68 31.27
CA GLU A 795 7.64 15.13 32.63
C GLU A 795 8.07 14.13 33.71
N ILE A 796 8.01 12.82 33.37
CA ILE A 796 8.41 11.74 34.28
C ILE A 796 9.92 11.51 34.24
N ASP A 797 10.50 11.49 33.03
CA ASP A 797 11.94 11.31 32.80
C ASP A 797 12.48 12.35 31.81
N PRO A 798 12.93 13.52 32.32
CA PRO A 798 13.53 14.56 31.51
C PRO A 798 14.83 14.16 30.82
N SER A 799 15.39 13.01 31.14
CA SER A 799 16.64 12.49 30.56
C SER A 799 16.40 11.43 29.48
N ALA A 800 15.16 11.11 29.19
CA ALA A 800 14.79 10.15 28.15
C ALA A 800 15.18 10.66 26.76
N HIS A 801 16.41 10.34 26.32
CA HIS A 801 16.95 10.78 25.03
C HIS A 801 16.04 10.37 23.85
N TYR A 802 15.45 9.17 23.92
CA TYR A 802 14.49 8.71 22.93
C TYR A 802 13.19 9.53 22.93
N GLY A 803 12.69 9.91 24.13
CA GLY A 803 11.54 10.80 24.27
C GLY A 803 11.75 12.14 23.58
N HIS A 804 12.93 12.74 23.78
CA HIS A 804 13.31 13.99 23.10
C HIS A 804 13.42 13.82 21.58
N PHE A 805 14.00 12.72 21.11
CA PHE A 805 14.08 12.41 19.68
C PHE A 805 12.69 12.28 19.04
N ALA A 806 11.83 11.46 19.63
CA ALA A 806 10.49 11.18 19.13
C ALA A 806 9.57 12.42 19.19
N LEU A 807 9.67 13.21 20.26
CA LEU A 807 8.97 14.50 20.37
C LEU A 807 9.47 15.50 19.32
N GLY A 808 10.78 15.56 19.08
CA GLY A 808 11.36 16.39 18.03
C GLY A 808 10.84 16.00 16.63
N LEU A 809 10.72 14.70 16.34
CA LEU A 809 10.11 14.23 15.10
C LEU A 809 8.62 14.55 15.02
N SER A 810 7.87 14.42 16.13
CA SER A 810 6.47 14.78 16.20
C SER A 810 6.24 16.25 15.88
N PHE A 811 7.02 17.16 16.49
CA PHE A 811 6.97 18.59 16.17
C PHE A 811 7.37 18.91 14.73
N ALA A 812 8.33 18.16 14.16
CA ALA A 812 8.68 18.31 12.75
C ALA A 812 7.49 17.98 11.84
N ARG A 813 6.73 16.91 12.16
CA ARG A 813 5.53 16.53 11.43
C ARG A 813 4.39 17.52 11.60
N LEU A 814 4.32 18.20 12.73
CA LEU A 814 3.33 19.23 13.04
C LEU A 814 3.67 20.63 12.47
N GLY A 815 4.74 20.74 11.67
CA GLY A 815 5.16 22.04 11.13
C GLY A 815 5.69 23.03 12.18
N ARG A 816 6.19 22.52 13.31
CA ARG A 816 6.77 23.30 14.44
C ARG A 816 8.31 23.18 14.46
N PRO A 817 9.02 23.73 13.45
CA PRO A 817 10.46 23.43 13.22
C PRO A 817 11.38 23.94 14.32
N GLN A 818 11.03 24.99 15.05
CA GLN A 818 11.85 25.56 16.13
C GLN A 818 11.88 24.60 17.35
N GLU A 819 10.73 24.06 17.70
CA GLU A 819 10.55 23.12 18.81
C GLU A 819 11.16 21.76 18.44
N ALA A 820 10.91 21.29 17.20
CA ALA A 820 11.56 20.10 16.67
C ALA A 820 13.07 20.15 16.81
N ARG A 821 13.69 21.28 16.41
CA ARG A 821 15.14 21.49 16.50
C ARG A 821 15.63 21.49 17.96
N THR A 822 14.87 22.10 18.87
CA THR A 822 15.21 22.14 20.29
C THR A 822 15.28 20.74 20.86
N HIS A 823 14.28 19.92 20.62
CA HIS A 823 14.19 18.56 21.15
C HIS A 823 15.20 17.61 20.45
N LEU A 824 15.43 17.74 19.15
CA LEU A 824 16.46 16.96 18.45
C LEU A 824 17.89 17.30 18.96
N ARG A 825 18.17 18.57 19.29
CA ARG A 825 19.45 18.94 19.93
C ARG A 825 19.61 18.34 21.32
N LEU A 826 18.54 18.31 22.11
CA LEU A 826 18.56 17.65 23.42
C LEU A 826 18.78 16.14 23.27
N ALA A 827 18.12 15.47 22.32
CA ALA A 827 18.34 14.05 22.05
C ALA A 827 19.81 13.75 21.68
N VAL A 828 20.42 14.56 20.81
CA VAL A 828 21.84 14.45 20.45
C VAL A 828 22.75 14.75 21.64
N ALA A 829 22.39 15.71 22.51
CA ALA A 829 23.19 16.05 23.69
C ALA A 829 23.16 14.93 24.75
N LEU A 830 22.03 14.26 24.90
CA LEU A 830 21.83 13.15 25.84
C LEU A 830 22.42 11.83 25.33
N ASP A 831 22.40 11.58 24.04
CA ASP A 831 23.04 10.43 23.38
C ASP A 831 23.84 10.87 22.14
N PRO A 832 25.10 11.36 22.34
CA PRO A 832 25.95 11.81 21.24
C PRO A 832 26.42 10.67 20.32
N ALA A 833 26.30 9.41 20.74
CA ALA A 833 26.72 8.27 19.94
C ALA A 833 25.69 7.89 18.86
N SER A 834 24.44 8.28 19.04
CA SER A 834 23.37 7.96 18.09
C SER A 834 23.51 8.72 16.77
N GLU A 835 23.86 8.00 15.72
CA GLU A 835 23.92 8.54 14.37
C GLU A 835 22.52 8.93 13.86
N THR A 836 21.49 8.21 14.28
CA THR A 836 20.08 8.48 13.92
C THR A 836 19.64 9.86 14.41
N TYR A 837 19.98 10.23 15.64
CA TYR A 837 19.62 11.53 16.20
C TYR A 837 20.35 12.67 15.49
N ARG A 838 21.66 12.49 15.20
CA ARG A 838 22.45 13.49 14.45
C ARG A 838 21.88 13.70 13.05
N ARG A 839 21.59 12.64 12.30
CA ARG A 839 21.00 12.74 10.95
C ARG A 839 19.63 13.42 10.97
N ALA A 840 18.82 13.20 11.99
CA ALA A 840 17.51 13.87 12.11
C ALA A 840 17.69 15.38 12.38
N LEU A 841 18.64 15.75 13.23
CA LEU A 841 18.96 17.15 13.50
C LEU A 841 19.52 17.84 12.24
N ASP A 842 20.47 17.23 11.54
CA ASP A 842 21.07 17.77 10.32
C ASP A 842 20.03 18.03 9.23
N ARG A 843 19.08 17.09 9.03
CA ARG A 843 17.96 17.28 8.11
C ARG A 843 17.08 18.46 8.48
N MET A 844 16.81 18.64 9.78
CA MET A 844 15.99 19.75 10.28
C MET A 844 16.72 21.10 10.16
N GLU A 845 18.04 21.14 10.31
CA GLU A 845 18.84 22.35 10.14
C GLU A 845 18.98 22.75 8.67
N THR A 846 19.06 21.77 7.77
CA THR A 846 19.11 22.00 6.31
C THR A 846 17.75 22.46 5.74
N ALA A 847 16.65 22.01 6.29
CA ALA A 847 15.30 22.38 5.84
C ALA A 847 14.88 23.81 6.26
N VAL A 848 15.60 24.45 7.18
CA VAL A 848 15.29 25.79 7.73
C VAL A 848 16.31 26.85 7.30
N SER A 849 17.42 26.45 6.66
CA SER A 849 18.40 27.36 6.01
C SER A 849 17.96 27.65 4.57
#